data_8e5444fefad1486804987e579a45497a
#
_entry.id   8e5444fefad1486804987e579a45497a
#
_cell.length_a   1.000
_cell.length_b   1.000
_cell.length_c   1.000
_cell.angle_alpha   90.00
_cell.angle_beta   90.00
_cell.angle_gamma   90.00
#
_symmetry.space_group_name_H-M   'P 1'
#
loop_
_entity.id
_entity.type
_entity.pdbx_description
1 polymer ?
#
loop_
_entity_poly.entity_id
_entity_poly.type
_entity_poly.pdbx_seq_one_letter_code
_entity_poly.pdbx_strand_id
1 'polypeptide(L)'
;MRCLVISPTPTHPQDAGNRQRIHALLRALQGFGHRVEFAFVRREAVDEAALEAMDRAWDALHLIPYDRSAERRSLGETHALDDWFPPALEEAIAALAGAASYDLVLVEYVFLSRALELFPAGTLRVLDTHDVFTDRHLRLEALGLPIGFFHTTAEEEARGLDRADLVLAIQDDERQVLEAMTRAPVATLGFVPEAAPLPPGAHEGLRIGYFGSGNPLNGHALARFMERLDIAGLRAAGAALHVAGGATRYAGPARPGVVPMGGVGEPADFYAGMDVVVNPHEGGTGLKIKTVEALAHGRPVIGTAEAFRGLGARAAFHAAPDAAATAEHARRWARDPRFRRDVAVESAALAARYAREVRRQLAPFRSREALQALIDRPVALLVTDIPFWREALGNQARISAMLRFLRAEMDVETLFLGPLEPEDEARAAAVLGRRGALIASPGDPAGRQASPVPSHARLTPFERGHFDATHFAALEAALETGRHAAVILEYIRLSYLRHARPAAPLRVLDTHDVMALRVANFEHFGREHFLRIGLLEELGIMDGFEQVLAIQETEHALLGGALPGRSILLPHALPDLPCQNTAPAVRRIVFLGGDSPMNRDGLRWFIEQAWPAVADLGAELHVAGQVCTAFARARVPGLVLHGELESTEAFLDAADIGINPVFYGGGLKIKTVEYLCRGLPAVLTEEGAFGLHGGEGSAYLVGRSRAAYVAHLRALIRDPQLRRRLGEGALQFGRTRFGPAAARAACRTLAALAGSVRPDAAPRPA
;
A
#
# COMPACT_ATOMS: atom_id res chain seq x y z
N MET A 1 -8.36 20.98 22.29
CA MET A 1 -7.82 19.92 23.18
C MET A 1 -6.56 20.45 23.86
N ARG A 2 -6.29 19.97 25.08
CA ARG A 2 -4.98 20.07 25.72
C ARG A 2 -4.19 18.79 25.41
N CYS A 3 -3.12 18.95 24.65
CA CYS A 3 -2.31 17.85 24.13
C CYS A 3 -0.94 17.85 24.81
N LEU A 4 -0.52 16.70 25.32
CA LEU A 4 0.84 16.49 25.81
C LEU A 4 1.57 15.62 24.79
N VAL A 5 2.77 16.03 24.37
CA VAL A 5 3.63 15.24 23.48
C VAL A 5 4.90 14.87 24.20
N ILE A 6 5.18 13.58 24.33
CA ILE A 6 6.34 13.03 25.03
C ILE A 6 7.33 12.50 24.00
N SER A 7 8.53 13.06 23.93
CA SER A 7 9.52 12.71 22.92
C SER A 7 10.95 12.62 23.46
N PRO A 8 11.74 11.62 23.05
CA PRO A 8 13.16 11.53 23.31
C PRO A 8 13.99 12.38 22.33
N THR A 9 13.33 12.89 21.30
CA THR A 9 13.92 13.70 20.23
C THR A 9 13.47 15.16 20.39
N PRO A 10 14.38 16.13 20.44
CA PRO A 10 14.03 17.54 20.52
C PRO A 10 13.40 18.01 19.20
N THR A 11 12.61 19.09 19.26
CA THR A 11 12.02 19.71 18.06
C THR A 11 12.94 20.79 17.44
N HIS A 12 13.95 21.23 18.17
CA HIS A 12 14.93 22.21 17.70
C HIS A 12 16.37 21.75 18.06
N PRO A 13 17.36 22.06 17.20
CA PRO A 13 17.22 22.61 15.85
C PRO A 13 16.59 21.55 14.90
N GLN A 14 16.00 22.00 13.78
CA GLN A 14 15.32 21.14 12.80
C GLN A 14 16.29 20.56 11.75
N ASP A 15 17.41 20.04 12.18
CA ASP A 15 18.52 19.55 11.36
C ASP A 15 18.44 18.04 11.04
N ALA A 16 17.40 17.36 11.51
CA ALA A 16 17.14 15.95 11.29
C ALA A 16 15.67 15.67 10.97
N GLY A 17 15.40 14.67 10.12
CA GLY A 17 14.05 14.39 9.63
C GLY A 17 13.02 14.06 10.72
N ASN A 18 13.42 13.33 11.77
CA ASN A 18 12.56 13.06 12.91
C ASN A 18 12.19 14.33 13.70
N ARG A 19 13.15 15.26 13.90
CA ARG A 19 12.91 16.54 14.55
C ARG A 19 11.92 17.39 13.76
N GLN A 20 12.10 17.45 12.43
CA GLN A 20 11.19 18.15 11.51
C GLN A 20 9.79 17.55 11.54
N ARG A 21 9.68 16.19 11.56
CA ARG A 21 8.38 15.52 11.63
C ARG A 21 7.62 15.88 12.89
N ILE A 22 8.26 15.75 14.05
CA ILE A 22 7.64 16.07 15.34
C ILE A 22 7.24 17.55 15.37
N HIS A 23 8.17 18.46 15.03
CA HIS A 23 7.87 19.89 14.96
C HIS A 23 6.64 20.20 14.09
N ALA A 24 6.60 19.67 12.86
CA ALA A 24 5.52 19.95 11.92
C ALA A 24 4.16 19.40 12.41
N LEU A 25 4.14 18.23 13.05
CA LEU A 25 2.92 17.68 13.65
C LEU A 25 2.43 18.56 14.80
N LEU A 26 3.30 18.98 15.70
CA LEU A 26 2.93 19.84 16.81
C LEU A 26 2.41 21.22 16.32
N ARG A 27 3.04 21.79 15.31
CA ARG A 27 2.57 23.04 14.66
C ARG A 27 1.19 22.86 14.02
N ALA A 28 0.93 21.71 13.39
CA ALA A 28 -0.38 21.40 12.84
C ALA A 28 -1.46 21.32 13.95
N LEU A 29 -1.15 20.71 15.09
CA LEU A 29 -2.04 20.65 16.25
C LEU A 29 -2.34 22.06 16.81
N GLN A 30 -1.32 22.93 16.95
CA GLN A 30 -1.52 24.33 17.33
C GLN A 30 -2.37 25.09 16.28
N GLY A 31 -2.15 24.81 14.99
CA GLY A 31 -2.93 25.37 13.88
C GLY A 31 -4.42 25.01 13.92
N PHE A 32 -4.78 23.91 14.59
CA PHE A 32 -6.18 23.55 14.89
C PHE A 32 -6.73 24.19 16.17
N GLY A 33 -5.94 25.03 16.85
CA GLY A 33 -6.33 25.69 18.08
C GLY A 33 -6.16 24.84 19.34
N HIS A 34 -5.33 23.79 19.29
CA HIS A 34 -5.01 23.00 20.46
C HIS A 34 -3.90 23.64 21.28
N ARG A 35 -3.96 23.48 22.60
CA ARG A 35 -2.86 23.77 23.50
C ARG A 35 -1.89 22.57 23.47
N VAL A 36 -0.65 22.80 23.05
CA VAL A 36 0.38 21.78 22.85
C VAL A 36 1.49 21.97 23.88
N GLU A 37 1.60 21.03 24.82
CA GLU A 37 2.68 20.95 25.80
C GLU A 37 3.68 19.89 25.36
N PHE A 38 4.99 20.23 25.40
CA PHE A 38 6.05 19.34 24.93
C PHE A 38 6.91 18.87 26.10
N ALA A 39 6.90 17.55 26.34
CA ALA A 39 7.74 16.88 27.33
C ALA A 39 8.97 16.28 26.65
N PHE A 40 10.08 17.00 26.72
CA PHE A 40 11.35 16.54 26.15
C PHE A 40 12.07 15.62 27.15
N VAL A 41 12.10 14.32 26.84
CA VAL A 41 12.96 13.33 27.54
C VAL A 41 14.39 13.56 27.05
N ARG A 42 15.27 14.08 27.91
CA ARG A 42 16.60 14.58 27.55
C ARG A 42 17.60 13.46 27.24
N ARG A 43 17.21 12.58 26.33
CA ARG A 43 18.07 11.49 25.83
C ARG A 43 19.15 12.01 24.87
N GLU A 44 18.86 13.09 24.15
CA GLU A 44 19.81 13.79 23.29
C GLU A 44 20.25 15.09 23.98
N ALA A 45 21.53 15.40 23.89
CA ALA A 45 22.05 16.69 24.34
C ALA A 45 21.66 17.78 23.32
N VAL A 46 21.18 18.90 23.81
CA VAL A 46 20.90 20.11 23.05
C VAL A 46 21.50 21.31 23.78
N ASP A 47 21.84 22.35 23.03
CA ASP A 47 22.32 23.60 23.59
C ASP A 47 21.18 24.46 24.19
N GLU A 48 21.55 25.52 24.88
CA GLU A 48 20.60 26.41 25.54
C GLU A 48 19.70 27.14 24.51
N ALA A 49 20.26 27.49 23.35
CA ALA A 49 19.51 28.16 22.28
C ALA A 49 18.38 27.26 21.75
N ALA A 50 18.63 25.96 21.62
CA ALA A 50 17.60 24.99 21.23
C ALA A 50 16.51 24.81 22.30
N LEU A 51 16.89 24.81 23.60
CA LEU A 51 15.92 24.77 24.70
C LEU A 51 15.04 26.00 24.72
N GLU A 52 15.62 27.20 24.58
CA GLU A 52 14.86 28.44 24.47
C GLU A 52 13.96 28.49 23.24
N ALA A 53 14.40 27.92 22.09
CA ALA A 53 13.59 27.84 20.90
C ALA A 53 12.38 26.93 21.10
N MET A 54 12.55 25.77 21.79
CA MET A 54 11.46 24.88 22.16
C MET A 54 10.49 25.53 23.14
N ASP A 55 10.97 26.25 24.15
CA ASP A 55 10.14 26.96 25.13
C ASP A 55 9.28 28.05 24.48
N ARG A 56 9.84 28.76 23.51
CA ARG A 56 9.09 29.76 22.72
C ARG A 56 8.08 29.15 21.74
N ALA A 57 8.33 27.94 21.27
CA ALA A 57 7.52 27.32 20.23
C ALA A 57 6.24 26.66 20.77
N TRP A 58 6.28 26.13 22.00
CA TRP A 58 5.21 25.32 22.58
C TRP A 58 4.54 26.05 23.74
N ASP A 59 3.27 25.69 24.02
CA ASP A 59 2.48 26.32 25.10
C ASP A 59 3.05 26.02 26.51
N ALA A 60 3.81 24.96 26.65
CA ALA A 60 4.67 24.64 27.80
C ALA A 60 5.76 23.66 27.40
N LEU A 61 6.96 23.81 27.98
CA LEU A 61 8.07 22.88 27.84
C LEU A 61 8.35 22.20 29.17
N HIS A 62 8.28 20.87 29.18
CA HIS A 62 8.64 20.05 30.32
C HIS A 62 9.95 19.32 30.04
N LEU A 63 11.00 19.60 30.83
CA LEU A 63 12.30 18.95 30.65
C LEU A 63 12.39 17.75 31.60
N ILE A 64 12.38 16.54 31.01
CA ILE A 64 12.46 15.29 31.77
C ILE A 64 13.90 14.78 31.76
N PRO A 65 14.57 14.68 32.92
CA PRO A 65 15.91 14.11 33.00
C PRO A 65 15.93 12.65 32.50
N TYR A 66 16.99 12.31 31.78
CA TYR A 66 17.18 10.95 31.29
C TYR A 66 18.64 10.52 31.38
N ASP A 67 18.87 9.37 32.00
CA ASP A 67 20.19 8.79 32.11
C ASP A 67 20.36 7.61 31.14
N ARG A 68 21.16 7.82 30.10
CA ARG A 68 21.44 6.80 29.08
C ARG A 68 22.22 5.60 29.64
N SER A 69 22.90 5.73 30.79
CA SER A 69 23.59 4.61 31.41
C SER A 69 22.62 3.57 31.97
N ALA A 70 21.35 3.94 32.18
CA ALA A 70 20.27 3.04 32.57
C ALA A 70 19.65 2.24 31.44
N GLU A 71 20.00 2.54 30.16
CA GLU A 71 19.55 1.76 29.00
C GLU A 71 20.09 0.33 29.09
N ARG A 72 19.24 -0.66 28.79
CA ARG A 72 19.56 -2.08 28.83
C ARG A 72 19.38 -2.71 27.47
N ARG A 73 19.90 -3.90 27.30
CA ARG A 73 19.62 -4.83 26.22
C ARG A 73 19.45 -6.23 26.81
N SER A 74 18.22 -6.52 27.26
CA SER A 74 17.93 -7.69 28.09
C SER A 74 17.56 -8.95 27.31
N LEU A 75 17.35 -8.85 25.99
CA LEU A 75 16.99 -9.97 25.10
C LEU A 75 18.16 -10.39 24.18
N GLY A 76 19.36 -10.54 24.70
CA GLY A 76 20.54 -10.96 23.95
C GLY A 76 20.95 -9.93 22.87
N GLU A 77 20.70 -10.21 21.61
CA GLU A 77 21.03 -9.30 20.50
C GLU A 77 20.01 -8.16 20.33
N THR A 78 18.81 -8.25 20.91
CA THR A 78 17.73 -7.28 20.82
C THR A 78 17.38 -6.66 22.17
N HIS A 79 16.57 -5.60 22.16
CA HIS A 79 16.07 -4.95 23.35
C HIS A 79 14.68 -5.49 23.70
N ALA A 80 14.40 -5.70 25.00
CA ALA A 80 13.03 -5.73 25.48
C ALA A 80 12.41 -4.34 25.33
N LEU A 81 11.10 -4.27 25.19
CA LEU A 81 10.38 -3.02 24.90
C LEU A 81 10.74 -1.89 25.87
N ASP A 82 10.77 -2.20 27.17
CA ASP A 82 10.94 -1.22 28.23
C ASP A 82 12.42 -1.06 28.69
N ASP A 83 13.38 -1.62 27.96
CA ASP A 83 14.81 -1.51 28.28
C ASP A 83 15.35 -0.07 28.29
N TRP A 84 14.68 0.81 27.55
CA TRP A 84 14.98 2.24 27.50
C TRP A 84 13.98 3.10 28.28
N PHE A 85 13.20 2.48 29.18
CA PHE A 85 12.23 3.16 30.04
C PHE A 85 12.57 2.93 31.55
N PRO A 86 13.58 3.61 32.09
CA PRO A 86 14.01 3.41 33.47
C PRO A 86 12.97 3.94 34.46
N PRO A 87 12.97 3.44 35.76
CA PRO A 87 12.03 3.85 36.79
C PRO A 87 11.96 5.35 37.06
N ALA A 88 13.11 6.05 37.01
CA ALA A 88 13.15 7.51 37.18
C ALA A 88 12.38 8.26 36.09
N LEU A 89 12.34 7.72 34.85
CA LEU A 89 11.54 8.27 33.77
C LEU A 89 10.03 8.03 34.02
N GLU A 90 9.69 6.84 34.52
CA GLU A 90 8.33 6.48 34.92
C GLU A 90 7.78 7.44 35.97
N GLU A 91 8.55 7.67 37.05
CA GLU A 91 8.18 8.59 38.14
C GLU A 91 7.95 10.02 37.59
N ALA A 92 8.87 10.51 36.77
CA ALA A 92 8.79 11.86 36.21
C ALA A 92 7.54 12.05 35.31
N ILE A 93 7.23 11.07 34.45
CA ILE A 93 6.04 11.12 33.59
C ILE A 93 4.75 10.93 34.42
N ALA A 94 4.74 10.05 35.43
CA ALA A 94 3.62 9.87 36.33
C ALA A 94 3.28 11.17 37.09
N ALA A 95 4.33 11.88 37.57
CA ALA A 95 4.14 13.18 38.21
C ALA A 95 3.51 14.22 37.22
N LEU A 96 3.92 14.22 35.97
CA LEU A 96 3.35 15.09 34.93
C LEU A 96 1.90 14.72 34.63
N ALA A 97 1.59 13.43 34.51
CA ALA A 97 0.23 12.91 34.29
C ALA A 97 -0.72 13.24 35.44
N GLY A 98 -0.22 13.25 36.70
CA GLY A 98 -0.98 13.62 37.88
C GLY A 98 -1.16 15.14 38.08
N ALA A 99 -0.31 15.96 37.49
CA ALA A 99 -0.32 17.41 37.66
C ALA A 99 -1.42 18.12 36.86
N ALA A 100 -1.93 17.51 35.78
CA ALA A 100 -2.92 18.11 34.90
C ALA A 100 -3.74 17.07 34.14
N SER A 101 -4.95 17.45 33.72
CA SER A 101 -5.76 16.63 32.80
C SER A 101 -5.43 16.96 31.36
N TYR A 102 -5.21 15.94 30.56
CA TYR A 102 -4.96 16.03 29.12
C TYR A 102 -6.07 15.34 28.34
N ASP A 103 -6.49 15.92 27.23
CA ASP A 103 -7.42 15.31 26.29
C ASP A 103 -6.72 14.26 25.43
N LEU A 104 -5.46 14.52 25.11
CA LEU A 104 -4.62 13.69 24.25
C LEU A 104 -3.21 13.61 24.82
N VAL A 105 -2.63 12.41 24.90
CA VAL A 105 -1.21 12.18 25.04
C VAL A 105 -0.68 11.50 23.78
N LEU A 106 0.35 12.08 23.19
CA LEU A 106 1.07 11.56 22.03
C LEU A 106 2.48 11.19 22.44
N VAL A 107 2.85 9.94 22.26
CA VAL A 107 4.19 9.43 22.57
C VAL A 107 4.92 9.13 21.28
N GLU A 108 6.13 9.66 21.18
CA GLU A 108 7.01 9.42 20.06
C GLU A 108 7.89 8.21 20.34
N TYR A 109 7.90 7.26 19.39
CA TYR A 109 8.63 5.99 19.44
C TYR A 109 8.07 4.92 20.39
N VAL A 110 8.05 3.68 19.90
CA VAL A 110 7.50 2.50 20.60
C VAL A 110 8.21 2.19 21.93
N PHE A 111 9.51 2.45 22.04
CA PHE A 111 10.27 2.20 23.27
C PHE A 111 9.94 3.17 24.43
N LEU A 112 9.15 4.22 24.17
CA LEU A 112 8.56 5.07 25.21
C LEU A 112 7.06 4.78 25.43
N SER A 113 6.48 3.78 24.76
CA SER A 113 5.05 3.50 24.82
C SER A 113 4.52 3.22 26.23
N ARG A 114 5.35 2.78 27.19
CA ARG A 114 4.99 2.62 28.59
C ARG A 114 4.44 3.91 29.22
N ALA A 115 4.88 5.08 28.73
CA ALA A 115 4.35 6.36 29.17
C ALA A 115 2.82 6.48 28.98
N LEU A 116 2.26 5.83 27.95
CA LEU A 116 0.80 5.86 27.67
C LEU A 116 -0.02 5.23 28.81
N GLU A 117 0.53 4.22 29.50
CA GLU A 117 -0.15 3.51 30.58
C GLU A 117 -0.29 4.36 31.86
N LEU A 118 0.48 5.45 31.96
CA LEU A 118 0.46 6.34 33.12
C LEU A 118 -0.66 7.38 33.09
N PHE A 119 -1.41 7.48 31.98
CA PHE A 119 -2.51 8.42 31.82
C PHE A 119 -3.87 7.74 32.03
N PRO A 120 -4.85 8.46 32.61
CA PRO A 120 -6.18 7.90 32.90
C PRO A 120 -6.91 7.50 31.62
N ALA A 121 -7.87 6.57 31.75
CA ALA A 121 -8.65 6.02 30.64
C ALA A 121 -9.43 7.09 29.83
N GLY A 122 -9.68 8.27 30.40
CA GLY A 122 -10.32 9.39 29.71
C GLY A 122 -9.39 10.18 28.77
N THR A 123 -8.07 9.94 28.81
CA THR A 123 -7.09 10.58 27.89
C THR A 123 -6.92 9.71 26.65
N LEU A 124 -7.03 10.30 25.45
CA LEU A 124 -6.70 9.60 24.20
C LEU A 124 -5.20 9.34 24.12
N ARG A 125 -4.81 8.08 23.98
CA ARG A 125 -3.41 7.62 23.96
C ARG A 125 -2.99 7.33 22.53
N VAL A 126 -2.11 8.16 21.97
CA VAL A 126 -1.63 8.06 20.59
C VAL A 126 -0.13 7.75 20.59
N LEU A 127 0.28 6.80 19.76
CA LEU A 127 1.68 6.42 19.56
C LEU A 127 2.10 6.75 18.13
N ASP A 128 3.07 7.66 17.94
CA ASP A 128 3.75 7.86 16.65
C ASP A 128 5.00 6.98 16.58
N THR A 129 4.99 6.00 15.68
CA THR A 129 6.05 4.98 15.65
C THR A 129 7.34 5.45 15.00
N HIS A 130 7.30 6.41 14.07
CA HIS A 130 8.41 6.87 13.21
C HIS A 130 8.99 5.79 12.30
N ASP A 131 9.02 4.52 12.74
CA ASP A 131 9.66 3.40 12.07
C ASP A 131 9.12 2.07 12.61
N VAL A 132 9.39 0.97 11.91
CA VAL A 132 9.21 -0.39 12.42
C VAL A 132 10.56 -0.87 12.97
N PHE A 133 10.60 -1.19 14.26
CA PHE A 133 11.81 -1.56 14.98
C PHE A 133 12.09 -3.06 15.00
N THR A 134 11.10 -3.88 14.65
CA THR A 134 11.24 -5.33 14.45
C THR A 134 12.28 -5.61 13.37
N ASP A 135 13.27 -6.43 13.72
CA ASP A 135 14.33 -6.90 12.82
C ASP A 135 15.10 -5.81 12.07
N ARG A 136 15.05 -4.57 12.59
CA ARG A 136 15.74 -3.43 12.00
C ARG A 136 17.26 -3.65 11.91
N HIS A 137 17.84 -4.31 12.90
CA HIS A 137 19.25 -4.63 12.94
C HIS A 137 19.67 -5.53 11.78
N LEU A 138 18.88 -6.56 11.44
CA LEU A 138 19.17 -7.47 10.32
C LEU A 138 19.23 -6.74 8.98
N ARG A 139 18.35 -5.75 8.80
CA ARG A 139 18.35 -4.91 7.56
C ARG A 139 19.60 -4.02 7.49
N LEU A 140 20.05 -3.48 8.60
CA LEU A 140 21.27 -2.66 8.66
C LEU A 140 22.52 -3.51 8.45
N GLU A 141 22.58 -4.71 9.03
CA GLU A 141 23.66 -5.68 8.82
C GLU A 141 23.79 -6.08 7.36
N ALA A 142 22.67 -6.39 6.70
CA ALA A 142 22.66 -6.72 5.25
C ALA A 142 23.24 -5.60 4.37
N LEU A 143 23.22 -4.34 4.86
CA LEU A 143 23.82 -3.18 4.19
C LEU A 143 25.24 -2.87 4.69
N GLY A 144 25.79 -3.67 5.62
CA GLY A 144 27.10 -3.42 6.24
C GLY A 144 27.13 -2.15 7.10
N LEU A 145 26.00 -1.75 7.68
CA LEU A 145 25.84 -0.51 8.44
C LEU A 145 25.82 -0.77 9.95
N PRO A 146 26.33 0.16 10.80
CA PRO A 146 26.38 -0.02 12.23
C PRO A 146 25.00 -0.03 12.87
N ILE A 147 24.77 -0.95 13.81
CA ILE A 147 23.57 -1.06 14.63
C ILE A 147 23.78 -0.23 15.89
N GLY A 148 23.26 0.99 15.92
CA GLY A 148 23.49 1.92 17.03
C GLY A 148 22.23 2.46 17.69
N PHE A 149 21.04 1.92 17.36
CA PHE A 149 19.77 2.41 17.89
C PHE A 149 18.87 1.25 18.31
N PHE A 150 17.77 1.55 18.99
CA PHE A 150 16.78 0.57 19.45
C PHE A 150 16.34 -0.36 18.32
N HIS A 151 16.25 -1.63 18.59
CA HIS A 151 15.68 -2.68 17.74
C HIS A 151 15.18 -3.80 18.65
N THR A 152 14.10 -4.47 18.26
CA THR A 152 13.40 -5.41 19.11
C THR A 152 12.77 -6.55 18.32
N THR A 153 12.09 -7.47 18.99
CA THR A 153 11.33 -8.56 18.36
C THR A 153 9.91 -8.09 18.01
N ALA A 154 9.23 -8.84 17.16
CA ALA A 154 7.85 -8.56 16.78
C ALA A 154 6.88 -8.62 17.98
N GLU A 155 7.11 -9.53 18.94
CA GLU A 155 6.30 -9.67 20.14
C GLU A 155 6.44 -8.45 21.07
N GLU A 156 7.66 -7.97 21.24
CA GLU A 156 7.93 -6.80 22.08
C GLU A 156 7.36 -5.53 21.45
N GLU A 157 7.56 -5.34 20.15
CA GLU A 157 6.99 -4.19 19.43
C GLU A 157 5.46 -4.23 19.48
N ALA A 158 4.83 -5.39 19.23
CA ALA A 158 3.39 -5.58 19.32
C ALA A 158 2.83 -5.20 20.70
N ARG A 159 3.53 -5.58 21.80
CA ARG A 159 3.18 -5.20 23.17
C ARG A 159 3.17 -3.68 23.35
N GLY A 160 4.14 -2.99 22.75
CA GLY A 160 4.21 -1.53 22.82
C GLY A 160 3.10 -0.82 22.04
N LEU A 161 2.78 -1.35 20.86
CA LEU A 161 1.71 -0.83 20.02
C LEU A 161 0.34 -1.01 20.70
N ASP A 162 0.10 -2.15 21.38
CA ASP A 162 -1.16 -2.46 22.05
C ASP A 162 -1.44 -1.55 23.29
N ARG A 163 -0.49 -0.73 23.75
CA ARG A 163 -0.67 0.29 24.80
C ARG A 163 -1.42 1.55 24.32
N ALA A 164 -1.49 1.75 23.01
CA ALA A 164 -2.13 2.91 22.41
C ALA A 164 -3.61 2.68 22.08
N ASP A 165 -4.42 3.75 22.13
CA ASP A 165 -5.77 3.75 21.56
C ASP A 165 -5.72 3.96 20.04
N LEU A 166 -4.65 4.63 19.54
CA LEU A 166 -4.37 4.85 18.12
C LEU A 166 -2.85 4.82 17.87
N VAL A 167 -2.44 4.06 16.86
CA VAL A 167 -1.05 4.01 16.38
C VAL A 167 -0.95 4.81 15.07
N LEU A 168 0.11 5.61 14.93
CA LEU A 168 0.42 6.36 13.71
C LEU A 168 1.60 5.73 12.99
N ALA A 169 1.40 5.36 11.74
CA ALA A 169 2.44 4.94 10.81
C ALA A 169 2.81 6.11 9.89
N ILE A 170 4.09 6.27 9.56
CA ILE A 170 4.54 7.38 8.71
C ILE A 170 4.13 7.19 7.24
N GLN A 171 3.86 5.95 6.81
CA GLN A 171 3.48 5.57 5.45
C GLN A 171 2.64 4.29 5.43
N ASP A 172 1.94 4.05 4.31
CA ASP A 172 1.00 2.94 4.21
C ASP A 172 1.64 1.55 4.25
N ASP A 173 2.86 1.38 3.74
CA ASP A 173 3.56 0.09 3.80
C ASP A 173 3.86 -0.29 5.26
N GLU A 174 4.30 0.68 6.06
CA GLU A 174 4.51 0.45 7.50
C GLU A 174 3.20 0.25 8.24
N ARG A 175 2.15 0.99 7.88
CA ARG A 175 0.81 0.78 8.45
C ARG A 175 0.37 -0.68 8.31
N GLN A 176 0.57 -1.30 7.14
CA GLN A 176 0.21 -2.70 6.93
C GLN A 176 0.99 -3.66 7.84
N VAL A 177 2.28 -3.40 8.02
CA VAL A 177 3.12 -4.18 8.94
C VAL A 177 2.64 -4.02 10.39
N LEU A 178 2.40 -2.79 10.83
CA LEU A 178 1.95 -2.50 12.19
C LEU A 178 0.54 -3.05 12.46
N GLU A 179 -0.38 -2.98 11.49
CA GLU A 179 -1.72 -3.58 11.61
C GLU A 179 -1.69 -5.10 11.81
N ALA A 180 -0.70 -5.78 11.26
CA ALA A 180 -0.50 -7.20 11.50
C ALA A 180 -0.01 -7.51 12.93
N MET A 181 0.56 -6.51 13.62
CA MET A 181 1.20 -6.67 14.92
C MET A 181 0.32 -6.23 16.09
N THR A 182 -0.65 -5.30 15.90
CA THR A 182 -1.39 -4.68 17.01
C THR A 182 -2.90 -4.83 16.89
N ARG A 183 -3.59 -4.78 18.05
CA ARG A 183 -5.05 -4.64 18.14
C ARG A 183 -5.50 -3.18 18.11
N ALA A 184 -4.61 -2.22 18.35
CA ALA A 184 -4.94 -0.82 18.23
C ALA A 184 -5.20 -0.42 16.76
N PRO A 185 -6.12 0.52 16.47
CA PRO A 185 -6.25 1.10 15.14
C PRO A 185 -4.91 1.68 14.68
N VAL A 186 -4.53 1.44 13.43
CA VAL A 186 -3.35 2.06 12.85
C VAL A 186 -3.78 3.02 11.75
N ALA A 187 -3.39 4.27 11.85
CA ALA A 187 -3.64 5.29 10.83
C ALA A 187 -2.33 5.73 10.19
N THR A 188 -2.35 6.00 8.89
CA THR A 188 -1.20 6.65 8.24
C THR A 188 -1.25 8.13 8.50
N LEU A 189 -0.15 8.69 9.01
CA LEU A 189 0.09 10.13 9.09
C LEU A 189 1.48 10.43 8.53
N GLY A 190 1.52 10.91 7.29
CA GLY A 190 2.76 11.30 6.61
C GLY A 190 3.41 12.54 7.22
N PHE A 191 4.55 12.92 6.67
CA PHE A 191 5.23 14.15 7.04
C PHE A 191 4.49 15.38 6.50
N VAL A 192 4.26 16.35 7.34
CA VAL A 192 3.55 17.61 7.05
C VAL A 192 4.57 18.73 6.95
N PRO A 193 5.12 19.03 5.77
CA PRO A 193 6.07 20.14 5.68
C PRO A 193 5.38 21.49 5.83
N GLU A 194 5.95 22.36 6.66
CA GLU A 194 5.57 23.78 6.76
C GLU A 194 6.16 24.62 5.61
N ALA A 195 6.45 24.01 4.48
CA ALA A 195 7.12 24.66 3.38
C ALA A 195 6.14 25.17 2.33
N ALA A 196 6.47 26.28 1.72
CA ALA A 196 5.82 26.83 0.54
C ALA A 196 6.76 26.75 -0.67
N PRO A 197 6.22 26.65 -1.90
CA PRO A 197 7.05 26.70 -3.09
C PRO A 197 7.89 27.98 -3.14
N LEU A 198 9.19 27.81 -3.30
CA LEU A 198 10.14 28.90 -3.40
C LEU A 198 10.34 29.32 -4.88
N PRO A 199 10.56 30.59 -5.18
CA PRO A 199 10.92 31.02 -6.53
C PRO A 199 12.23 30.34 -6.96
N PRO A 200 12.46 30.16 -8.27
CA PRO A 200 13.76 29.72 -8.78
C PRO A 200 14.86 30.69 -8.35
N GLY A 201 16.01 30.16 -7.93
CA GLY A 201 17.15 30.98 -7.60
C GLY A 201 17.74 31.68 -8.83
N ALA A 202 18.17 32.94 -8.68
CA ALA A 202 18.91 33.63 -9.72
C ALA A 202 20.40 33.25 -9.60
N HIS A 203 20.86 32.30 -10.42
CA HIS A 203 22.25 31.86 -10.46
C HIS A 203 22.67 31.43 -11.88
N GLU A 204 23.95 31.43 -12.13
CA GLU A 204 24.50 30.90 -13.37
C GLU A 204 24.62 29.39 -13.33
N GLY A 205 24.39 28.74 -14.49
CA GLY A 205 24.49 27.28 -14.65
C GLY A 205 23.32 26.52 -14.00
N LEU A 206 23.37 25.19 -14.14
CA LEU A 206 22.37 24.28 -13.59
C LEU A 206 22.88 23.67 -12.27
N ARG A 207 22.05 23.68 -11.23
CA ARG A 207 22.41 23.18 -9.91
C ARG A 207 21.60 21.95 -9.55
N ILE A 208 22.30 20.84 -9.37
CA ILE A 208 21.74 19.57 -8.87
C ILE A 208 22.07 19.49 -7.39
N GLY A 209 21.06 19.44 -6.53
CA GLY A 209 21.22 19.44 -5.08
C GLY A 209 21.13 18.04 -4.48
N TYR A 210 21.98 17.76 -3.48
CA TYR A 210 21.83 16.64 -2.54
C TYR A 210 21.89 17.20 -1.12
N PHE A 211 20.82 16.97 -0.34
CA PHE A 211 20.75 17.40 1.06
C PHE A 211 20.62 16.20 1.98
N GLY A 212 21.43 16.14 3.03
CA GLY A 212 21.36 15.01 3.98
C GLY A 212 22.12 15.25 5.27
N SER A 213 21.62 14.64 6.35
CA SER A 213 22.34 14.58 7.61
C SER A 213 23.60 13.70 7.49
N GLY A 214 24.48 13.80 8.49
CA GLY A 214 25.74 13.05 8.49
C GLY A 214 25.61 11.55 8.86
N ASN A 215 24.45 10.94 8.76
CA ASN A 215 24.32 9.52 9.06
C ASN A 215 24.96 8.62 7.97
N PRO A 216 25.37 7.38 8.32
CA PRO A 216 26.04 6.46 7.40
C PRO A 216 25.20 6.10 6.16
N LEU A 217 23.85 6.00 6.29
CA LEU A 217 22.96 5.72 5.17
C LEU A 217 23.01 6.80 4.09
N ASN A 218 23.00 8.08 4.50
CA ASN A 218 23.15 9.21 3.58
C ASN A 218 24.53 9.19 2.90
N GLY A 219 25.57 8.86 3.67
CA GLY A 219 26.94 8.74 3.13
C GLY A 219 27.05 7.64 2.09
N HIS A 220 26.52 6.47 2.38
CA HIS A 220 26.50 5.32 1.46
C HIS A 220 25.74 5.67 0.16
N ALA A 221 24.52 6.22 0.26
CA ALA A 221 23.73 6.61 -0.89
C ALA A 221 24.44 7.65 -1.78
N LEU A 222 25.04 8.69 -1.16
CA LEU A 222 25.78 9.71 -1.88
C LEU A 222 27.03 9.12 -2.58
N ALA A 223 27.80 8.27 -1.89
CA ALA A 223 29.00 7.67 -2.46
C ALA A 223 28.66 6.82 -3.70
N ARG A 224 27.69 5.93 -3.62
CA ARG A 224 27.23 5.11 -4.76
C ARG A 224 26.73 5.94 -5.94
N PHE A 225 26.00 7.02 -5.66
CA PHE A 225 25.55 7.95 -6.69
C PHE A 225 26.74 8.65 -7.37
N MET A 226 27.69 9.17 -6.59
CA MET A 226 28.86 9.88 -7.12
C MET A 226 29.80 8.98 -7.92
N GLU A 227 29.93 7.70 -7.59
CA GLU A 227 30.68 6.70 -8.35
C GLU A 227 30.11 6.50 -9.77
N ARG A 228 28.81 6.69 -9.95
CA ARG A 228 28.11 6.49 -11.22
C ARG A 228 27.84 7.80 -11.97
N LEU A 229 28.05 8.94 -11.32
CA LEU A 229 27.77 10.26 -11.90
C LEU A 229 28.85 10.68 -12.88
N ASP A 230 28.46 10.95 -14.13
CA ASP A 230 29.34 11.55 -15.16
C ASP A 230 29.55 13.04 -14.86
N ILE A 231 30.48 13.34 -13.95
CA ILE A 231 30.79 14.71 -13.53
C ILE A 231 31.32 15.55 -14.71
N ALA A 232 32.12 14.93 -15.61
CA ALA A 232 32.64 15.63 -16.77
C ALA A 232 31.53 16.02 -17.75
N GLY A 233 30.59 15.09 -17.97
CA GLY A 233 29.42 15.36 -18.80
C GLY A 233 28.43 16.36 -18.20
N LEU A 234 28.28 16.41 -16.87
CA LEU A 234 27.52 17.47 -16.20
C LEU A 234 28.13 18.84 -16.41
N ARG A 235 29.45 18.96 -16.21
CA ARG A 235 30.19 20.21 -16.46
C ARG A 235 30.04 20.70 -17.90
N ALA A 236 30.15 19.77 -18.86
CA ALA A 236 29.98 20.10 -20.28
C ALA A 236 28.56 20.61 -20.58
N ALA A 237 27.57 20.23 -19.78
CA ALA A 237 26.20 20.73 -19.83
C ALA A 237 25.96 22.00 -18.96
N GLY A 238 27.01 22.57 -18.36
CA GLY A 238 26.89 23.72 -17.46
C GLY A 238 26.27 23.40 -16.13
N ALA A 239 26.32 22.13 -15.67
CA ALA A 239 25.70 21.67 -14.43
C ALA A 239 26.74 21.30 -13.37
N ALA A 240 26.39 21.46 -12.08
CA ALA A 240 27.21 21.04 -10.94
C ALA A 240 26.36 20.38 -9.85
N LEU A 241 26.96 19.39 -9.15
CA LEU A 241 26.37 18.78 -7.96
C LEU A 241 26.74 19.60 -6.72
N HIS A 242 25.73 20.03 -5.99
CA HIS A 242 25.82 20.75 -4.72
C HIS A 242 25.42 19.82 -3.57
N VAL A 243 26.30 19.61 -2.60
CA VAL A 243 26.09 18.72 -1.46
C VAL A 243 26.05 19.52 -0.17
N ALA A 244 24.94 19.45 0.55
CA ALA A 244 24.72 20.21 1.78
C ALA A 244 24.33 19.32 2.97
N GLY A 245 24.42 19.94 4.15
CA GLY A 245 24.19 19.29 5.44
C GLY A 245 25.36 18.42 5.88
N GLY A 246 25.15 17.60 6.90
CA GLY A 246 26.17 16.69 7.43
C GLY A 246 26.71 15.67 6.43
N ALA A 247 25.98 15.40 5.35
CA ALA A 247 26.42 14.55 4.25
C ALA A 247 27.58 15.11 3.44
N THR A 248 27.86 16.41 3.54
CA THR A 248 28.99 17.08 2.89
C THR A 248 30.32 16.39 3.17
N ARG A 249 30.51 15.81 4.36
CA ARG A 249 31.73 15.07 4.73
C ARG A 249 32.03 13.88 3.83
N TYR A 250 31.02 13.35 3.14
CA TYR A 250 31.14 12.21 2.21
C TYR A 250 31.37 12.64 0.74
N ALA A 251 31.17 13.94 0.42
CA ALA A 251 31.37 14.46 -0.94
C ALA A 251 32.83 14.62 -1.33
N GLY A 252 33.74 14.57 -0.34
CA GLY A 252 35.15 14.90 -0.54
C GLY A 252 35.36 16.42 -0.74
N PRO A 253 36.60 16.82 -1.07
CA PRO A 253 36.96 18.24 -1.26
C PRO A 253 36.25 18.83 -2.49
N ALA A 254 36.08 20.15 -2.50
CA ALA A 254 35.57 20.90 -3.66
C ALA A 254 36.41 20.59 -4.91
N ARG A 255 35.75 20.29 -6.01
CA ARG A 255 36.37 20.04 -7.30
C ARG A 255 35.43 20.46 -8.43
N PRO A 256 35.95 20.71 -9.65
CA PRO A 256 35.10 21.14 -10.76
C PRO A 256 33.91 20.18 -10.97
N GLY A 257 32.67 20.73 -10.86
CA GLY A 257 31.41 19.98 -10.97
C GLY A 257 30.88 19.37 -9.67
N VAL A 258 31.58 19.51 -8.52
CA VAL A 258 31.09 19.10 -7.19
C VAL A 258 31.39 20.21 -6.18
N VAL A 259 30.35 20.75 -5.56
CA VAL A 259 30.39 21.85 -4.62
C VAL A 259 29.93 21.39 -3.25
N PRO A 260 30.85 21.10 -2.29
CA PRO A 260 30.49 20.84 -0.91
C PRO A 260 30.10 22.15 -0.23
N MET A 261 28.87 22.25 0.28
CA MET A 261 28.30 23.48 0.88
C MET A 261 28.44 23.52 2.42
N GLY A 262 28.64 22.36 3.05
CA GLY A 262 28.67 22.31 4.52
C GLY A 262 27.27 22.34 5.15
N GLY A 263 27.20 22.76 6.41
CA GLY A 263 25.95 23.04 7.09
C GLY A 263 25.23 24.24 6.47
N VAL A 264 23.91 24.16 6.37
CA VAL A 264 23.06 25.30 5.98
C VAL A 264 22.21 25.71 7.17
N GLY A 265 21.95 27.00 7.31
CA GLY A 265 21.17 27.53 8.44
C GLY A 265 19.73 27.04 8.37
N GLU A 266 19.05 27.33 7.28
CA GLU A 266 17.69 26.85 7.03
C GLU A 266 17.65 25.97 5.78
N PRO A 267 16.91 24.84 5.79
CA PRO A 267 16.75 24.00 4.59
C PRO A 267 16.22 24.77 3.37
N ALA A 268 15.36 25.76 3.59
CA ALA A 268 14.80 26.62 2.54
C ALA A 268 15.89 27.32 1.72
N ASP A 269 16.98 27.78 2.36
CA ASP A 269 18.10 28.47 1.68
C ASP A 269 18.80 27.52 0.68
N PHE A 270 18.96 26.26 1.08
CA PHE A 270 19.49 25.26 0.16
C PHE A 270 18.55 25.04 -1.02
N TYR A 271 17.27 24.76 -0.73
CA TYR A 271 16.31 24.46 -1.79
C TYR A 271 16.10 25.65 -2.74
N ALA A 272 16.09 26.88 -2.25
CA ALA A 272 16.00 28.08 -3.09
C ALA A 272 17.11 28.16 -4.15
N GLY A 273 18.30 27.69 -3.81
CA GLY A 273 19.46 27.70 -4.70
C GLY A 273 19.56 26.54 -5.68
N MET A 274 18.63 25.57 -5.68
CA MET A 274 18.71 24.38 -6.52
C MET A 274 17.66 24.35 -7.62
N ASP A 275 18.01 23.80 -8.81
CA ASP A 275 17.09 23.61 -9.93
C ASP A 275 16.44 22.22 -9.88
N VAL A 276 17.13 21.24 -9.37
CA VAL A 276 16.66 19.86 -9.14
C VAL A 276 17.35 19.27 -7.91
N VAL A 277 16.64 18.42 -7.20
CA VAL A 277 17.22 17.66 -6.07
C VAL A 277 17.31 16.19 -6.45
N VAL A 278 18.39 15.52 -6.06
CA VAL A 278 18.56 14.07 -6.24
C VAL A 278 18.46 13.34 -4.91
N ASN A 279 17.75 12.22 -4.89
CA ASN A 279 17.72 11.32 -3.74
C ASN A 279 17.96 9.87 -4.17
N PRO A 280 19.24 9.41 -4.17
CA PRO A 280 19.64 8.10 -4.65
C PRO A 280 19.62 7.01 -3.56
N HIS A 281 18.76 7.09 -2.57
CA HIS A 281 18.65 6.10 -1.51
C HIS A 281 18.21 4.74 -2.05
N GLU A 282 18.95 3.67 -1.72
CA GLU A 282 18.67 2.29 -2.14
C GLU A 282 18.18 1.40 -0.98
N GLY A 283 18.05 1.93 0.22
CA GLY A 283 17.63 1.18 1.39
C GLY A 283 17.26 2.07 2.57
N GLY A 284 16.96 1.43 3.68
CA GLY A 284 16.47 2.07 4.91
C GLY A 284 14.98 1.88 5.11
N THR A 285 14.50 2.33 6.24
CA THR A 285 13.10 2.29 6.66
C THR A 285 12.52 3.71 6.69
N GLY A 286 11.22 3.83 6.81
CA GLY A 286 10.52 5.10 6.93
C GLY A 286 10.45 5.95 5.66
N LEU A 287 9.66 7.01 5.77
CA LEU A 287 9.49 8.02 4.72
C LEU A 287 10.78 8.86 4.58
N LYS A 288 11.19 9.13 3.35
CA LYS A 288 12.37 9.97 3.11
C LYS A 288 11.99 11.45 3.18
N ILE A 289 12.03 12.02 4.39
CA ILE A 289 11.64 13.40 4.70
C ILE A 289 12.22 14.42 3.71
N LYS A 290 13.49 14.29 3.35
CA LYS A 290 14.15 15.18 2.39
C LYS A 290 13.53 15.21 0.97
N THR A 291 12.93 14.09 0.54
CA THR A 291 12.18 14.05 -0.73
C THR A 291 10.90 14.88 -0.63
N VAL A 292 10.16 14.70 0.46
CA VAL A 292 8.92 15.45 0.72
C VAL A 292 9.22 16.95 0.87
N GLU A 293 10.27 17.27 1.61
CA GLU A 293 10.70 18.66 1.85
C GLU A 293 11.10 19.36 0.54
N ALA A 294 11.91 18.71 -0.30
CA ALA A 294 12.27 19.25 -1.62
C ALA A 294 11.03 19.51 -2.49
N LEU A 295 10.10 18.56 -2.53
CA LEU A 295 8.84 18.68 -3.26
C LEU A 295 7.98 19.84 -2.72
N ALA A 296 7.91 20.00 -1.40
CA ALA A 296 7.14 21.07 -0.76
C ALA A 296 7.72 22.46 -1.03
N HIS A 297 9.05 22.56 -1.13
CA HIS A 297 9.72 23.79 -1.59
C HIS A 297 9.62 24.01 -3.11
N GLY A 298 8.84 23.18 -3.82
CA GLY A 298 8.63 23.31 -5.26
C GLY A 298 9.83 22.88 -6.10
N ARG A 299 10.77 22.14 -5.53
CA ARG A 299 11.93 21.64 -6.28
C ARG A 299 11.58 20.35 -7.00
N PRO A 300 11.90 20.22 -8.31
CA PRO A 300 11.87 18.95 -9.00
C PRO A 300 12.80 17.94 -8.32
N VAL A 301 12.39 16.67 -8.24
CA VAL A 301 13.19 15.63 -7.60
C VAL A 301 13.39 14.44 -8.54
N ILE A 302 14.60 13.89 -8.56
CA ILE A 302 14.97 12.65 -9.24
C ILE A 302 15.48 11.67 -8.19
N GLY A 303 15.03 10.42 -8.21
CA GLY A 303 15.51 9.44 -7.21
C GLY A 303 15.05 8.03 -7.44
N THR A 304 15.51 7.16 -6.55
CA THR A 304 15.16 5.74 -6.56
C THR A 304 13.71 5.50 -6.13
N ALA A 305 13.18 4.32 -6.41
CA ALA A 305 11.89 3.88 -5.91
C ALA A 305 11.83 3.96 -4.37
N GLU A 306 12.95 3.63 -3.69
CA GLU A 306 13.06 3.75 -2.23
C GLU A 306 12.97 5.19 -1.74
N ALA A 307 13.53 6.16 -2.48
CA ALA A 307 13.47 7.58 -2.13
C ALA A 307 12.05 8.17 -2.22
N PHE A 308 11.17 7.53 -2.97
CA PHE A 308 9.77 7.92 -3.18
C PHE A 308 8.75 6.96 -2.56
N ARG A 309 9.21 5.98 -1.78
CA ARG A 309 8.32 5.06 -1.08
C ARG A 309 7.32 5.84 -0.21
N GLY A 310 6.04 5.45 -0.25
CA GLY A 310 4.95 6.11 0.46
C GLY A 310 4.42 7.40 -0.17
N LEU A 311 5.00 7.89 -1.29
CA LEU A 311 4.55 9.12 -1.95
C LEU A 311 3.57 8.88 -3.11
N GLY A 312 3.38 7.64 -3.56
CA GLY A 312 2.56 7.32 -4.73
C GLY A 312 3.13 7.91 -6.02
N ALA A 313 4.46 7.88 -6.16
CA ALA A 313 5.18 8.36 -7.34
C ALA A 313 4.88 7.48 -8.56
N ARG A 314 4.81 8.09 -9.76
CA ARG A 314 4.39 7.40 -10.99
C ARG A 314 5.40 7.49 -12.12
N ALA A 315 6.28 8.48 -12.10
CA ALA A 315 7.27 8.70 -13.15
C ALA A 315 8.52 7.82 -12.96
N ALA A 316 9.13 7.33 -14.05
CA ALA A 316 10.30 6.48 -14.00
C ALA A 316 11.51 7.12 -13.28
N PHE A 317 11.65 8.43 -13.38
CA PHE A 317 12.70 9.18 -12.68
C PHE A 317 12.41 9.42 -11.18
N HIS A 318 11.22 9.06 -10.71
CA HIS A 318 10.83 8.95 -9.31
C HIS A 318 10.88 7.50 -8.80
N ALA A 319 11.21 6.55 -9.67
CA ALA A 319 11.24 5.12 -9.37
C ALA A 319 12.46 4.46 -9.99
N ALA A 320 13.59 5.15 -10.03
CA ALA A 320 14.84 4.57 -10.51
C ALA A 320 15.19 3.33 -9.66
N PRO A 321 15.62 2.22 -10.28
CA PRO A 321 15.91 0.99 -9.54
C PRO A 321 17.12 1.12 -8.61
N ASP A 322 18.06 2.01 -8.93
CA ASP A 322 19.32 2.17 -8.20
C ASP A 322 19.94 3.57 -8.37
N ALA A 323 21.07 3.79 -7.71
CA ALA A 323 21.84 5.03 -7.82
C ALA A 323 22.40 5.25 -9.23
N ALA A 324 22.68 4.19 -10.00
CA ALA A 324 23.19 4.31 -11.37
C ALA A 324 22.11 4.86 -12.32
N ALA A 325 20.90 4.35 -12.25
CA ALA A 325 19.77 4.87 -13.01
C ALA A 325 19.41 6.30 -12.58
N THR A 326 19.51 6.62 -11.27
CA THR A 326 19.35 7.99 -10.77
C THR A 326 20.40 8.93 -11.38
N ALA A 327 21.66 8.51 -11.46
CA ALA A 327 22.74 9.28 -12.07
C ALA A 327 22.50 9.50 -13.59
N GLU A 328 21.97 8.50 -14.29
CA GLU A 328 21.62 8.64 -15.71
C GLU A 328 20.46 9.61 -15.91
N HIS A 329 19.44 9.57 -15.06
CA HIS A 329 18.36 10.57 -15.09
C HIS A 329 18.87 11.98 -14.78
N ALA A 330 19.79 12.15 -13.83
CA ALA A 330 20.42 13.44 -13.54
C ALA A 330 21.25 13.97 -14.73
N ARG A 331 21.99 13.09 -15.41
CA ARG A 331 22.73 13.40 -16.64
C ARG A 331 21.78 13.81 -17.76
N ARG A 332 20.69 13.08 -17.98
CA ARG A 332 19.68 13.41 -18.98
C ARG A 332 19.02 14.74 -18.66
N TRP A 333 18.69 14.99 -17.40
CA TRP A 333 18.11 16.25 -16.93
C TRP A 333 19.03 17.43 -17.25
N ALA A 334 20.35 17.31 -17.06
CA ALA A 334 21.29 18.38 -17.38
C ALA A 334 21.35 18.73 -18.88
N ARG A 335 21.07 17.76 -19.78
CA ARG A 335 21.24 17.91 -21.23
C ARG A 335 19.93 18.12 -22.00
N ASP A 336 18.79 17.65 -21.49
CA ASP A 336 17.51 17.64 -22.20
C ASP A 336 16.49 18.62 -21.56
N PRO A 337 16.23 19.78 -22.18
CA PRO A 337 15.24 20.74 -21.68
C PRO A 337 13.80 20.23 -21.63
N ARG A 338 13.45 19.22 -22.47
CA ARG A 338 12.11 18.61 -22.42
C ARG A 338 12.00 17.74 -21.18
N PHE A 339 13.01 16.91 -20.93
CA PHE A 339 13.05 16.08 -19.75
C PHE A 339 13.05 16.90 -18.44
N ARG A 340 13.75 18.10 -18.41
CA ARG A 340 13.65 19.02 -17.29
C ARG A 340 12.23 19.45 -16.99
N ARG A 341 11.45 19.77 -18.04
CA ARG A 341 10.02 20.15 -17.88
C ARG A 341 9.19 18.98 -17.38
N ASP A 342 9.41 17.76 -17.90
CA ASP A 342 8.69 16.57 -17.48
C ASP A 342 8.93 16.29 -15.99
N VAL A 343 10.20 16.37 -15.53
CA VAL A 343 10.55 16.20 -14.11
C VAL A 343 9.87 17.28 -13.25
N ALA A 344 9.85 18.53 -13.70
CA ALA A 344 9.22 19.62 -12.95
C ALA A 344 7.69 19.43 -12.84
N VAL A 345 7.02 19.09 -13.95
CA VAL A 345 5.56 18.88 -13.98
C VAL A 345 5.14 17.72 -13.09
N GLU A 346 5.81 16.56 -13.24
CA GLU A 346 5.48 15.38 -12.45
C GLU A 346 5.80 15.55 -10.95
N SER A 347 6.90 16.22 -10.62
CA SER A 347 7.23 16.53 -9.23
C SER A 347 6.20 17.46 -8.59
N ALA A 348 5.76 18.51 -9.30
CA ALA A 348 4.72 19.42 -8.83
C ALA A 348 3.36 18.70 -8.64
N ALA A 349 2.99 17.82 -9.59
CA ALA A 349 1.78 17.01 -9.48
C ALA A 349 1.85 16.05 -8.29
N LEU A 350 3.01 15.43 -8.04
CA LEU A 350 3.26 14.55 -6.90
C LEU A 350 3.15 15.33 -5.58
N ALA A 351 3.81 16.50 -5.48
CA ALA A 351 3.74 17.37 -4.30
C ALA A 351 2.29 17.73 -3.96
N ALA A 352 1.50 18.13 -4.97
CA ALA A 352 0.09 18.49 -4.79
C ALA A 352 -0.77 17.31 -4.34
N ARG A 353 -0.53 16.10 -4.87
CA ARG A 353 -1.23 14.88 -4.43
C ARG A 353 -0.89 14.53 -2.99
N TYR A 354 0.39 14.48 -2.67
CA TYR A 354 0.87 14.19 -1.33
C TYR A 354 0.34 15.18 -0.28
N ALA A 355 0.41 16.48 -0.57
CA ALA A 355 -0.09 17.52 0.33
C ALA A 355 -1.62 17.42 0.59
N ARG A 356 -2.41 17.01 -0.42
CA ARG A 356 -3.85 16.74 -0.22
C ARG A 356 -4.07 15.51 0.66
N GLU A 357 -3.29 14.47 0.44
CA GLU A 357 -3.40 13.23 1.22
C GLU A 357 -3.05 13.47 2.69
N VAL A 358 -1.93 14.14 2.97
CA VAL A 358 -1.53 14.44 4.36
C VAL A 358 -2.54 15.36 5.05
N ARG A 359 -3.10 16.37 4.35
CA ARG A 359 -4.19 17.18 4.94
C ARG A 359 -5.42 16.36 5.31
N ARG A 360 -5.73 15.33 4.53
CA ARG A 360 -6.82 14.40 4.85
C ARG A 360 -6.47 13.53 6.07
N GLN A 361 -5.25 13.05 6.14
CA GLN A 361 -4.74 12.26 7.28
C GLN A 361 -4.73 13.07 8.58
N LEU A 362 -4.49 14.36 8.50
CA LEU A 362 -4.55 15.29 9.64
C LEU A 362 -5.96 15.67 10.08
N ALA A 363 -6.96 15.51 9.22
CA ALA A 363 -8.32 15.99 9.52
C ALA A 363 -8.92 15.43 10.82
N PRO A 364 -8.70 14.15 11.22
CA PRO A 364 -9.19 13.63 12.49
C PRO A 364 -8.61 14.35 13.72
N PHE A 365 -7.43 14.92 13.61
CA PHE A 365 -6.77 15.62 14.72
C PHE A 365 -7.37 17.00 15.03
N ARG A 366 -8.39 17.45 14.30
CA ARG A 366 -9.07 18.72 14.54
C ARG A 366 -9.94 18.71 15.81
N SER A 367 -10.46 17.56 16.21
CA SER A 367 -11.25 17.45 17.43
C SER A 367 -11.13 16.07 18.08
N ARG A 368 -11.50 16.01 19.36
CA ARG A 368 -11.54 14.77 20.12
C ARG A 368 -12.53 13.77 19.50
N GLU A 369 -13.71 14.24 19.09
CA GLU A 369 -14.77 13.42 18.50
C GLU A 369 -14.31 12.80 17.17
N ALA A 370 -13.58 13.55 16.34
CA ALA A 370 -13.06 13.04 15.08
C ALA A 370 -11.96 11.98 15.29
N LEU A 371 -11.11 12.15 16.31
CA LEU A 371 -10.14 11.11 16.70
C LEU A 371 -10.83 9.89 17.27
N GLN A 372 -11.85 10.08 18.13
CA GLN A 372 -12.62 8.97 18.68
C GLN A 372 -13.31 8.17 17.58
N ALA A 373 -13.85 8.85 16.55
CA ALA A 373 -14.45 8.18 15.40
C ALA A 373 -13.45 7.36 14.59
N LEU A 374 -12.17 7.77 14.57
CA LEU A 374 -11.08 7.00 13.95
C LEU A 374 -10.70 5.77 14.78
N ILE A 375 -10.82 5.85 16.10
CA ILE A 375 -10.59 4.75 17.05
C ILE A 375 -11.76 3.76 17.02
N ASP A 376 -12.99 4.28 17.04
CA ASP A 376 -14.25 3.53 17.03
C ASP A 376 -14.68 3.19 15.60
N ARG A 377 -13.84 2.47 14.85
CA ARG A 377 -14.12 2.08 13.47
C ARG A 377 -15.37 1.20 13.36
N PRO A 378 -16.15 1.30 12.28
CA PRO A 378 -17.20 0.32 12.03
C PRO A 378 -16.59 -1.07 11.81
N VAL A 379 -17.27 -2.10 12.25
CA VAL A 379 -16.87 -3.50 12.05
C VAL A 379 -17.69 -4.08 10.91
N ALA A 380 -17.04 -4.63 9.89
CA ALA A 380 -17.67 -5.43 8.86
C ALA A 380 -17.48 -6.92 9.13
N LEU A 381 -18.49 -7.72 8.80
CA LEU A 381 -18.38 -9.18 8.72
C LEU A 381 -18.27 -9.59 7.25
N LEU A 382 -17.08 -10.05 6.84
CA LEU A 382 -16.88 -10.68 5.54
C LEU A 382 -17.33 -12.14 5.63
N VAL A 383 -18.21 -12.56 4.72
CA VAL A 383 -18.71 -13.94 4.66
C VAL A 383 -18.29 -14.59 3.34
N THR A 384 -17.50 -15.63 3.42
CA THR A 384 -16.92 -16.28 2.24
C THR A 384 -16.69 -17.78 2.47
N ASP A 385 -16.79 -18.59 1.40
CA ASP A 385 -16.34 -19.99 1.34
C ASP A 385 -15.01 -20.14 0.57
N ILE A 386 -14.33 -19.01 0.27
CA ILE A 386 -13.08 -18.96 -0.49
C ILE A 386 -11.93 -18.77 0.50
N PRO A 387 -10.94 -19.71 0.55
CA PRO A 387 -9.75 -19.56 1.38
C PRO A 387 -8.79 -18.54 0.77
N PHE A 388 -9.13 -17.25 0.92
CA PHE A 388 -8.45 -16.11 0.27
C PHE A 388 -6.98 -15.96 0.66
N TRP A 389 -6.58 -16.44 1.83
CA TRP A 389 -5.19 -16.42 2.33
C TRP A 389 -4.22 -17.31 1.54
N ARG A 390 -4.73 -18.17 0.63
CA ARG A 390 -3.87 -19.02 -0.23
C ARG A 390 -3.38 -18.29 -1.48
N GLU A 391 -4.06 -17.24 -1.92
CA GLU A 391 -3.76 -16.37 -3.08
C GLU A 391 -3.40 -17.10 -4.40
N ALA A 392 -3.70 -18.38 -4.52
CA ALA A 392 -3.38 -19.20 -5.70
C ALA A 392 -4.34 -18.98 -6.89
N LEU A 393 -5.53 -18.43 -6.63
CA LEU A 393 -6.58 -18.19 -7.61
C LEU A 393 -6.98 -16.71 -7.65
N GLY A 394 -7.49 -16.25 -8.79
CA GLY A 394 -7.87 -14.84 -8.97
C GLY A 394 -8.92 -14.35 -7.97
N ASN A 395 -9.91 -15.19 -7.60
CA ASN A 395 -10.89 -14.83 -6.58
C ASN A 395 -10.28 -14.73 -5.18
N GLN A 396 -9.30 -15.56 -4.85
CA GLN A 396 -8.55 -15.47 -3.59
C GLN A 396 -7.75 -14.16 -3.55
N ALA A 397 -6.98 -13.88 -4.60
CA ALA A 397 -6.23 -12.64 -4.74
C ALA A 397 -7.15 -11.39 -4.70
N ARG A 398 -8.38 -11.48 -5.26
CA ARG A 398 -9.38 -10.41 -5.20
C ARG A 398 -9.76 -10.06 -3.76
N ILE A 399 -10.11 -11.07 -2.95
CA ILE A 399 -10.53 -10.86 -1.55
C ILE A 399 -9.37 -10.30 -0.74
N SER A 400 -8.16 -10.87 -0.84
CA SER A 400 -6.97 -10.37 -0.16
C SER A 400 -6.65 -8.93 -0.54
N ALA A 401 -6.73 -8.59 -1.84
CA ALA A 401 -6.51 -7.23 -2.31
C ALA A 401 -7.56 -6.25 -1.76
N MET A 402 -8.85 -6.64 -1.72
CA MET A 402 -9.91 -5.83 -1.12
C MET A 402 -9.66 -5.60 0.37
N LEU A 403 -9.38 -6.65 1.13
CA LEU A 403 -9.12 -6.58 2.57
C LEU A 403 -7.97 -5.65 2.92
N ARG A 404 -6.90 -5.63 2.12
CA ARG A 404 -5.76 -4.74 2.29
C ARG A 404 -6.15 -3.26 2.36
N PHE A 405 -7.14 -2.83 1.57
CA PHE A 405 -7.61 -1.46 1.55
C PHE A 405 -8.81 -1.23 2.50
N LEU A 406 -9.68 -2.21 2.65
CA LEU A 406 -10.86 -2.10 3.52
C LEU A 406 -10.46 -1.98 4.99
N ARG A 407 -9.47 -2.76 5.43
CA ARG A 407 -8.93 -2.71 6.80
C ARG A 407 -8.30 -1.37 7.18
N ALA A 408 -7.96 -0.53 6.20
CA ALA A 408 -7.55 0.84 6.46
C ALA A 408 -8.68 1.75 6.95
N GLU A 409 -9.92 1.43 6.60
CA GLU A 409 -11.08 2.28 6.81
C GLU A 409 -12.08 1.69 7.85
N MET A 410 -12.09 0.35 8.05
CA MET A 410 -12.95 -0.34 9.00
C MET A 410 -12.31 -1.65 9.50
N ASP A 411 -12.76 -2.13 10.64
CA ASP A 411 -12.35 -3.45 11.13
C ASP A 411 -13.09 -4.54 10.37
N VAL A 412 -12.43 -5.65 10.07
CA VAL A 412 -13.03 -6.74 9.30
C VAL A 412 -12.86 -8.06 10.05
N GLU A 413 -13.98 -8.66 10.42
CA GLU A 413 -14.05 -10.04 10.86
C GLU A 413 -14.50 -10.92 9.71
N THR A 414 -14.09 -12.19 9.70
CA THR A 414 -14.43 -13.12 8.63
C THR A 414 -15.19 -14.32 9.18
N LEU A 415 -16.36 -14.60 8.60
CA LEU A 415 -17.05 -15.86 8.73
C LEU A 415 -16.68 -16.73 7.50
N PHE A 416 -15.83 -17.72 7.72
CA PHE A 416 -15.40 -18.64 6.68
C PHE A 416 -16.31 -19.87 6.64
N LEU A 417 -16.94 -20.09 5.52
CA LEU A 417 -17.95 -21.13 5.30
C LEU A 417 -17.31 -22.40 4.69
N GLY A 418 -16.25 -22.89 5.32
CA GLY A 418 -15.53 -24.05 4.85
C GLY A 418 -14.70 -24.72 5.96
N PRO A 419 -14.14 -25.89 5.70
CA PRO A 419 -13.20 -26.52 6.60
C PRO A 419 -11.92 -25.70 6.67
N LEU A 420 -11.39 -25.54 7.87
CA LEU A 420 -10.16 -24.81 8.14
C LEU A 420 -9.07 -25.80 8.54
N GLU A 421 -7.99 -25.83 7.77
CA GLU A 421 -6.81 -26.61 8.11
C GLU A 421 -5.93 -25.84 9.11
N PRO A 422 -5.19 -26.51 10.01
CA PRO A 422 -4.35 -25.81 11.00
C PRO A 422 -3.35 -24.81 10.41
N GLU A 423 -2.83 -25.09 9.21
CA GLU A 423 -1.91 -24.20 8.50
C GLU A 423 -2.60 -22.94 7.95
N ASP A 424 -3.89 -23.03 7.68
CA ASP A 424 -4.67 -21.92 7.15
C ASP A 424 -4.96 -20.86 8.23
N GLU A 425 -5.04 -21.23 9.51
CA GLU A 425 -5.27 -20.27 10.61
C GLU A 425 -4.18 -19.22 10.68
N ALA A 426 -2.91 -19.63 10.62
CA ALA A 426 -1.78 -18.72 10.67
C ALA A 426 -1.75 -17.80 9.43
N ARG A 427 -2.02 -18.34 8.24
CA ARG A 427 -2.08 -17.56 6.98
C ARG A 427 -3.25 -16.57 7.00
N ALA A 428 -4.42 -17.00 7.44
CA ALA A 428 -5.58 -16.11 7.57
C ALA A 428 -5.34 -14.99 8.57
N ALA A 429 -4.74 -15.30 9.73
CA ALA A 429 -4.38 -14.31 10.73
C ALA A 429 -3.39 -13.26 10.19
N ALA A 430 -2.43 -13.65 9.35
CA ALA A 430 -1.51 -12.73 8.69
C ALA A 430 -2.25 -11.74 7.77
N VAL A 431 -3.23 -12.22 7.00
CA VAL A 431 -4.04 -11.35 6.12
C VAL A 431 -5.02 -10.49 6.90
N LEU A 432 -5.68 -11.04 7.94
CA LEU A 432 -6.69 -10.34 8.74
C LEU A 432 -6.08 -9.40 9.78
N GLY A 433 -4.84 -9.65 10.21
CA GLY A 433 -4.19 -8.90 11.30
C GLY A 433 -4.83 -9.14 12.67
N ARG A 434 -4.30 -8.49 13.70
CA ARG A 434 -4.73 -8.73 15.10
C ARG A 434 -6.11 -8.20 15.45
N ARG A 435 -6.68 -7.30 14.65
CA ARG A 435 -8.06 -6.79 14.80
C ARG A 435 -9.08 -7.65 14.06
N GLY A 436 -8.65 -8.47 13.11
CA GLY A 436 -9.50 -9.41 12.41
C GLY A 436 -9.73 -10.67 13.23
N ALA A 437 -10.93 -11.21 13.15
CA ALA A 437 -11.27 -12.53 13.69
C ALA A 437 -11.67 -13.47 12.54
N LEU A 438 -11.28 -14.73 12.65
CA LEU A 438 -11.71 -15.78 11.75
C LEU A 438 -12.63 -16.74 12.50
N ILE A 439 -13.87 -16.84 12.04
CA ILE A 439 -14.87 -17.78 12.52
C ILE A 439 -15.07 -18.83 11.43
N ALA A 440 -14.73 -20.10 11.68
CA ALA A 440 -14.95 -21.17 10.72
C ALA A 440 -16.29 -21.85 10.94
N SER A 441 -17.04 -22.07 9.88
CA SER A 441 -18.30 -22.81 9.88
C SER A 441 -18.35 -23.72 8.65
N PRO A 442 -17.75 -24.92 8.73
CA PRO A 442 -17.82 -25.89 7.63
C PRO A 442 -19.28 -26.34 7.46
N GLY A 443 -19.95 -26.04 6.41
CA GLY A 443 -21.32 -26.44 6.17
C GLY A 443 -21.55 -27.96 6.31
N ASP A 444 -22.80 -28.36 6.31
CA ASP A 444 -23.21 -29.79 6.22
C ASP A 444 -23.62 -30.15 4.78
N PRO A 445 -22.70 -30.65 3.94
CA PRO A 445 -23.02 -31.04 2.58
C PRO A 445 -24.09 -32.12 2.46
N ALA A 446 -24.23 -32.96 3.48
CA ALA A 446 -25.25 -34.00 3.51
C ALA A 446 -26.62 -33.43 3.92
N GLY A 447 -26.65 -32.41 4.75
CA GLY A 447 -27.87 -31.75 5.23
C GLY A 447 -28.46 -30.70 4.29
N ARG A 448 -27.74 -30.26 3.24
CA ARG A 448 -28.17 -29.17 2.33
C ARG A 448 -29.57 -29.36 1.76
N GLN A 449 -29.98 -30.58 1.42
CA GLN A 449 -31.28 -30.85 0.81
C GLN A 449 -32.41 -31.12 1.82
N ALA A 450 -32.11 -31.36 3.09
CA ALA A 450 -33.07 -31.77 4.10
C ALA A 450 -33.46 -30.69 5.12
N SER A 451 -32.72 -29.58 5.16
CA SER A 451 -32.95 -28.54 6.15
C SER A 451 -34.09 -27.59 5.73
N PRO A 452 -35.07 -27.32 6.63
CA PRO A 452 -36.14 -26.39 6.31
C PRO A 452 -35.59 -24.96 6.15
N VAL A 453 -35.99 -24.33 5.05
CA VAL A 453 -35.74 -22.88 4.87
C VAL A 453 -36.54 -22.12 5.92
N PRO A 454 -35.94 -21.19 6.70
CA PRO A 454 -36.68 -20.39 7.68
C PRO A 454 -37.85 -19.67 7.03
N SER A 455 -39.00 -19.60 7.73
CA SER A 455 -40.27 -19.05 7.20
C SER A 455 -40.18 -17.57 6.80
N HIS A 456 -39.21 -16.83 7.36
CA HIS A 456 -38.94 -15.43 7.04
C HIS A 456 -38.05 -15.24 5.79
N ALA A 457 -37.37 -16.27 5.33
CA ALA A 457 -36.47 -16.22 4.16
C ALA A 457 -37.25 -16.52 2.86
N ARG A 458 -37.34 -15.51 1.98
CA ARG A 458 -38.00 -15.65 0.67
C ARG A 458 -36.93 -15.88 -0.39
N LEU A 459 -36.49 -17.14 -0.54
CA LEU A 459 -35.45 -17.53 -1.47
C LEU A 459 -35.96 -17.62 -2.89
N THR A 460 -35.21 -17.08 -3.87
CA THR A 460 -35.37 -17.33 -5.30
C THR A 460 -35.06 -18.81 -5.62
N PRO A 461 -35.41 -19.32 -6.81
CA PRO A 461 -35.00 -20.66 -7.23
C PRO A 461 -33.48 -20.86 -7.16
N PHE A 462 -32.68 -19.89 -7.61
CA PHE A 462 -31.23 -19.91 -7.53
C PHE A 462 -30.73 -20.01 -6.08
N GLU A 463 -31.21 -19.15 -5.20
CA GLU A 463 -30.83 -19.15 -3.78
C GLU A 463 -31.21 -20.44 -3.06
N ARG A 464 -32.38 -20.99 -3.38
CA ARG A 464 -32.84 -22.26 -2.82
C ARG A 464 -31.91 -23.43 -3.19
N GLY A 465 -31.37 -23.41 -4.42
CA GLY A 465 -30.41 -24.41 -4.89
C GLY A 465 -29.05 -24.35 -4.17
N HIS A 466 -28.72 -23.20 -3.55
CA HIS A 466 -27.47 -22.98 -2.82
C HIS A 466 -27.63 -22.91 -1.30
N PHE A 467 -28.87 -22.97 -0.80
CA PHE A 467 -29.15 -22.81 0.62
C PHE A 467 -28.46 -23.89 1.47
N ASP A 468 -27.78 -23.44 2.52
CA ASP A 468 -27.14 -24.26 3.54
C ASP A 468 -27.56 -23.74 4.92
N ALA A 469 -28.29 -24.56 5.68
CA ALA A 469 -28.84 -24.16 6.98
C ALA A 469 -27.76 -23.94 8.04
N THR A 470 -26.63 -24.66 7.97
CA THR A 470 -25.52 -24.51 8.90
C THR A 470 -24.86 -23.14 8.71
N HIS A 471 -24.59 -22.77 7.45
CA HIS A 471 -24.04 -21.45 7.12
C HIS A 471 -25.01 -20.34 7.51
N PHE A 472 -26.31 -20.55 7.27
CA PHE A 472 -27.35 -19.57 7.63
C PHE A 472 -27.38 -19.34 9.14
N ALA A 473 -27.41 -20.40 9.95
CA ALA A 473 -27.39 -20.32 11.40
C ALA A 473 -26.09 -19.71 11.95
N ALA A 474 -24.95 -20.01 11.34
CA ALA A 474 -23.66 -19.42 11.72
C ALA A 474 -23.63 -17.92 11.52
N LEU A 475 -24.21 -17.43 10.41
CA LEU A 475 -24.32 -16.00 10.18
C LEU A 475 -25.29 -15.33 11.18
N GLU A 476 -26.44 -15.95 11.46
CA GLU A 476 -27.38 -15.43 12.47
C GLU A 476 -26.72 -15.30 13.84
N ALA A 477 -26.00 -16.33 14.29
CA ALA A 477 -25.25 -16.32 15.55
C ALA A 477 -24.17 -15.21 15.58
N ALA A 478 -23.47 -15.00 14.47
CA ALA A 478 -22.50 -13.89 14.39
C ALA A 478 -23.16 -12.51 14.48
N LEU A 479 -24.35 -12.34 13.88
CA LEU A 479 -25.10 -11.09 13.88
C LEU A 479 -25.78 -10.78 15.23
N GLU A 480 -26.08 -11.78 16.04
CA GLU A 480 -26.63 -11.58 17.41
C GLU A 480 -25.72 -10.75 18.30
N THR A 481 -24.42 -10.70 18.02
CA THR A 481 -23.46 -9.85 18.75
C THR A 481 -23.79 -8.35 18.63
N GLY A 482 -24.56 -7.93 17.62
CA GLY A 482 -24.95 -6.54 17.36
C GLY A 482 -23.82 -5.58 17.00
N ARG A 483 -22.57 -6.08 16.86
CA ARG A 483 -21.39 -5.24 16.64
C ARG A 483 -21.09 -4.94 15.16
N HIS A 484 -21.64 -5.72 14.25
CA HIS A 484 -21.34 -5.58 12.83
C HIS A 484 -22.20 -4.49 12.19
N ALA A 485 -21.55 -3.44 11.70
CA ALA A 485 -22.20 -2.35 10.98
C ALA A 485 -22.48 -2.72 9.50
N ALA A 486 -21.73 -3.68 8.95
CA ALA A 486 -21.91 -4.18 7.60
C ALA A 486 -21.67 -5.69 7.53
N VAL A 487 -22.35 -6.35 6.58
CA VAL A 487 -22.06 -7.73 6.14
C VAL A 487 -21.72 -7.71 4.66
N ILE A 488 -20.56 -8.25 4.30
CA ILE A 488 -20.09 -8.36 2.91
C ILE A 488 -20.18 -9.83 2.53
N LEU A 489 -21.05 -10.16 1.57
CA LEU A 489 -21.17 -11.51 1.03
C LEU A 489 -20.35 -11.65 -0.26
N GLU A 490 -19.53 -12.68 -0.31
CA GLU A 490 -18.69 -12.98 -1.46
C GLU A 490 -19.41 -13.91 -2.44
N TYR A 491 -19.62 -13.47 -3.65
CA TYR A 491 -20.34 -14.15 -4.72
C TYR A 491 -21.86 -14.28 -4.54
N ILE A 492 -22.56 -14.22 -5.68
CA ILE A 492 -24.03 -14.34 -5.78
C ILE A 492 -24.56 -15.66 -5.19
N ARG A 493 -23.76 -16.76 -5.19
CA ARG A 493 -24.19 -18.04 -4.63
C ARG A 493 -24.44 -18.01 -3.11
N LEU A 494 -23.84 -17.06 -2.38
CA LEU A 494 -24.06 -16.84 -0.96
C LEU A 494 -25.19 -15.84 -0.68
N SER A 495 -25.88 -15.36 -1.71
CA SER A 495 -26.92 -14.32 -1.58
C SER A 495 -28.09 -14.72 -0.68
N TYR A 496 -28.40 -16.01 -0.53
CA TYR A 496 -29.43 -16.48 0.38
C TYR A 496 -29.19 -16.05 1.84
N LEU A 497 -27.94 -15.79 2.20
CA LEU A 497 -27.54 -15.31 3.53
C LEU A 497 -28.02 -13.86 3.82
N ARG A 498 -28.41 -13.08 2.80
CA ARG A 498 -28.99 -11.76 3.02
C ARG A 498 -30.29 -11.77 3.85
N HIS A 499 -30.92 -12.93 3.97
CA HIS A 499 -32.14 -13.13 4.75
C HIS A 499 -31.90 -13.48 6.22
N ALA A 500 -30.64 -13.64 6.68
CA ALA A 500 -30.28 -13.91 8.07
C ALA A 500 -30.75 -12.80 9.01
N ARG A 501 -31.08 -13.15 10.26
CA ARG A 501 -31.60 -12.23 11.29
C ARG A 501 -30.76 -12.34 12.57
N PRO A 502 -30.55 -11.23 13.32
CA PRO A 502 -31.03 -9.87 12.97
C PRO A 502 -30.38 -9.38 11.68
N ALA A 503 -31.07 -8.53 10.93
CA ALA A 503 -30.49 -7.98 9.69
C ALA A 503 -29.33 -7.04 10.03
N ALA A 504 -28.21 -7.18 9.32
CA ALA A 504 -27.13 -6.21 9.41
C ALA A 504 -27.61 -4.85 8.87
N PRO A 505 -27.13 -3.72 9.45
CA PRO A 505 -27.49 -2.39 8.98
C PRO A 505 -27.15 -2.13 7.52
N LEU A 506 -26.00 -2.65 7.03
CA LEU A 506 -25.56 -2.53 5.65
C LEU A 506 -25.23 -3.92 5.09
N ARG A 507 -26.00 -4.39 4.11
CA ARG A 507 -25.71 -5.63 3.38
C ARG A 507 -25.06 -5.31 2.05
N VAL A 508 -23.92 -5.91 1.81
CA VAL A 508 -23.08 -5.67 0.63
C VAL A 508 -22.85 -7.00 -0.08
N LEU A 509 -22.95 -7.00 -1.40
CA LEU A 509 -22.55 -8.13 -2.25
C LEU A 509 -21.31 -7.78 -3.04
N ASP A 510 -20.21 -8.52 -2.88
CA ASP A 510 -19.09 -8.51 -3.86
C ASP A 510 -19.40 -9.53 -4.96
N THR A 511 -19.65 -9.03 -6.16
CA THR A 511 -20.11 -9.89 -7.26
C THR A 511 -19.00 -10.76 -7.82
N HIS A 512 -17.74 -10.32 -7.78
CA HIS A 512 -16.61 -10.81 -8.58
C HIS A 512 -16.84 -10.74 -10.10
N ASP A 513 -18.05 -11.09 -10.54
CA ASP A 513 -18.56 -11.03 -11.91
C ASP A 513 -20.07 -10.83 -11.87
N VAL A 514 -20.67 -10.23 -12.90
CA VAL A 514 -22.08 -10.43 -13.20
C VAL A 514 -22.22 -11.82 -13.83
N MET A 515 -22.66 -12.78 -13.02
CA MET A 515 -22.59 -14.22 -13.32
C MET A 515 -23.41 -14.59 -14.57
N ALA A 516 -24.56 -13.96 -14.78
CA ALA A 516 -25.38 -14.19 -15.96
C ALA A 516 -24.65 -13.84 -17.26
N LEU A 517 -23.84 -12.78 -17.27
CA LEU A 517 -23.00 -12.42 -18.43
C LEU A 517 -21.91 -13.44 -18.66
N ARG A 518 -21.31 -13.95 -17.60
CA ARG A 518 -20.31 -15.00 -17.68
C ARG A 518 -20.89 -16.32 -18.21
N VAL A 519 -22.04 -16.72 -17.72
CA VAL A 519 -22.77 -17.91 -18.21
C VAL A 519 -23.07 -17.77 -19.70
N ALA A 520 -23.63 -16.66 -20.12
CA ALA A 520 -23.94 -16.39 -21.54
C ALA A 520 -22.68 -16.45 -22.42
N ASN A 521 -21.54 -15.95 -21.93
CA ASN A 521 -20.26 -16.02 -22.64
C ASN A 521 -19.77 -17.47 -22.78
N PHE A 522 -19.88 -18.30 -21.74
CA PHE A 522 -19.56 -19.72 -21.82
C PHE A 522 -20.45 -20.47 -22.83
N GLU A 523 -21.75 -20.22 -22.80
CA GLU A 523 -22.71 -20.83 -23.72
C GLU A 523 -22.43 -20.43 -25.18
N HIS A 524 -22.07 -19.15 -25.43
CA HIS A 524 -21.66 -18.68 -26.76
C HIS A 524 -20.49 -19.49 -27.34
N PHE A 525 -19.56 -19.93 -26.50
CA PHE A 525 -18.43 -20.79 -26.89
C PHE A 525 -18.72 -22.29 -26.78
N GLY A 526 -19.99 -22.69 -26.60
CA GLY A 526 -20.39 -24.10 -26.48
C GLY A 526 -19.84 -24.77 -25.22
N ARG A 527 -19.61 -24.01 -24.16
CA ARG A 527 -19.12 -24.46 -22.86
C ARG A 527 -20.21 -24.34 -21.81
N GLU A 528 -20.27 -25.29 -20.90
CA GLU A 528 -21.15 -25.20 -19.73
C GLU A 528 -20.44 -24.51 -18.56
N HIS A 529 -21.20 -23.67 -17.84
CA HIS A 529 -20.76 -23.09 -16.56
C HIS A 529 -21.48 -23.79 -15.40
N PHE A 530 -20.78 -24.02 -14.29
CA PHE A 530 -21.33 -24.74 -13.12
C PHE A 530 -22.45 -23.96 -12.41
N LEU A 531 -22.44 -22.64 -12.46
CA LEU A 531 -23.56 -21.82 -12.00
C LEU A 531 -24.46 -21.49 -13.19
N ARG A 532 -25.77 -21.52 -12.97
CA ARG A 532 -26.77 -21.15 -13.99
C ARG A 532 -27.74 -20.16 -13.35
N ILE A 533 -27.67 -18.91 -13.79
CA ILE A 533 -28.57 -17.84 -13.37
C ILE A 533 -28.86 -16.93 -14.56
N GLY A 534 -30.13 -16.50 -14.67
CA GLY A 534 -30.53 -15.51 -15.65
C GLY A 534 -30.29 -14.09 -15.16
N LEU A 535 -30.06 -13.14 -16.09
CA LEU A 535 -29.73 -11.75 -15.73
C LEU A 535 -30.84 -11.09 -14.86
N LEU A 536 -32.10 -11.30 -15.17
CA LEU A 536 -33.21 -10.71 -14.42
C LEU A 536 -33.31 -11.28 -13.00
N GLU A 537 -33.04 -12.59 -12.82
CA GLU A 537 -33.01 -13.19 -11.48
C GLU A 537 -31.82 -12.66 -10.69
N GLU A 538 -30.64 -12.57 -11.32
CA GLU A 538 -29.45 -12.06 -10.69
C GLU A 538 -29.60 -10.59 -10.25
N LEU A 539 -30.11 -9.71 -11.10
CA LEU A 539 -30.41 -8.32 -10.77
C LEU A 539 -31.49 -8.21 -9.66
N GLY A 540 -32.51 -9.09 -9.70
CA GLY A 540 -33.54 -9.14 -8.65
C GLY A 540 -32.98 -9.58 -7.28
N ILE A 541 -31.96 -10.47 -7.27
CA ILE A 541 -31.24 -10.83 -6.05
C ILE A 541 -30.39 -9.64 -5.55
N MET A 542 -29.67 -8.98 -6.47
CA MET A 542 -28.83 -7.83 -6.15
C MET A 542 -29.63 -6.63 -5.63
N ASP A 543 -30.87 -6.44 -6.07
CA ASP A 543 -31.78 -5.40 -5.54
C ASP A 543 -32.11 -5.60 -4.04
N GLY A 544 -31.88 -6.79 -3.52
CA GLY A 544 -32.01 -7.09 -2.08
C GLY A 544 -30.82 -6.64 -1.21
N PHE A 545 -29.79 -5.99 -1.77
CA PHE A 545 -28.64 -5.46 -1.07
C PHE A 545 -28.63 -3.94 -1.07
N GLU A 546 -28.11 -3.33 0.00
CA GLU A 546 -27.94 -1.89 0.08
C GLU A 546 -26.80 -1.42 -0.83
N GLN A 547 -25.75 -2.24 -1.01
CA GLN A 547 -24.65 -1.97 -1.95
C GLN A 547 -24.19 -3.24 -2.68
N VAL A 548 -23.75 -3.04 -3.92
CA VAL A 548 -23.18 -4.09 -4.77
C VAL A 548 -21.83 -3.60 -5.25
N LEU A 549 -20.77 -4.38 -5.01
CA LEU A 549 -19.41 -4.06 -5.44
C LEU A 549 -19.19 -4.65 -6.83
N ALA A 550 -18.87 -3.80 -7.80
CA ALA A 550 -18.44 -4.18 -9.13
C ALA A 550 -16.92 -4.13 -9.25
N ILE A 551 -16.31 -5.15 -9.88
CA ILE A 551 -14.85 -5.22 -10.03
C ILE A 551 -14.33 -4.36 -11.19
N GLN A 552 -15.18 -4.03 -12.16
CA GLN A 552 -14.79 -3.34 -13.39
C GLN A 552 -15.90 -2.40 -13.92
N GLU A 553 -15.50 -1.45 -14.75
CA GLU A 553 -16.34 -0.33 -15.21
C GLU A 553 -17.60 -0.75 -16.00
N THR A 554 -17.51 -1.79 -16.83
CA THR A 554 -18.66 -2.24 -17.63
C THR A 554 -19.77 -2.78 -16.73
N GLU A 555 -19.42 -3.60 -15.77
CA GLU A 555 -20.39 -4.15 -14.80
C GLU A 555 -20.92 -3.04 -13.89
N HIS A 556 -20.04 -2.13 -13.44
CA HIS A 556 -20.48 -0.97 -12.67
C HIS A 556 -21.49 -0.11 -13.43
N ALA A 557 -21.28 0.12 -14.72
CA ALA A 557 -22.22 0.87 -15.56
C ALA A 557 -23.55 0.12 -15.74
N LEU A 558 -23.51 -1.19 -15.95
CA LEU A 558 -24.71 -2.03 -16.02
C LEU A 558 -25.50 -1.97 -14.70
N LEU A 559 -24.83 -2.20 -13.59
CA LEU A 559 -25.42 -2.18 -12.26
C LEU A 559 -25.91 -0.79 -11.87
N GLY A 560 -25.18 0.27 -12.23
CA GLY A 560 -25.61 1.66 -12.03
C GLY A 560 -26.89 2.01 -12.75
N GLY A 561 -27.12 1.43 -13.95
CA GLY A 561 -28.38 1.55 -14.69
C GLY A 561 -29.52 0.73 -14.09
N ALA A 562 -29.25 -0.47 -13.61
CA ALA A 562 -30.24 -1.38 -13.05
C ALA A 562 -30.57 -1.08 -11.56
N LEU A 563 -29.59 -0.64 -10.79
CA LEU A 563 -29.63 -0.42 -9.34
C LEU A 563 -29.10 0.99 -8.99
N PRO A 564 -29.81 2.07 -9.32
CA PRO A 564 -29.31 3.43 -9.14
C PRO A 564 -28.86 3.72 -7.69
N GLY A 565 -27.63 4.22 -7.53
CA GLY A 565 -27.03 4.58 -6.25
C GLY A 565 -26.57 3.42 -5.38
N ARG A 566 -26.69 2.16 -5.84
CA ARG A 566 -26.31 0.97 -5.08
C ARG A 566 -25.07 0.24 -5.60
N SER A 567 -24.43 0.74 -6.65
CA SER A 567 -23.22 0.14 -7.19
C SER A 567 -21.98 0.95 -6.82
N ILE A 568 -20.98 0.30 -6.26
CA ILE A 568 -19.67 0.87 -5.96
C ILE A 568 -18.63 0.16 -6.84
N LEU A 569 -17.85 0.94 -7.60
CA LEU A 569 -16.72 0.39 -8.34
C LEU A 569 -15.55 0.18 -7.37
N LEU A 570 -15.27 -1.07 -7.03
CA LEU A 570 -14.11 -1.48 -6.25
C LEU A 570 -13.23 -2.39 -7.12
N PRO A 571 -12.23 -1.84 -7.82
CA PRO A 571 -11.39 -2.64 -8.70
C PRO A 571 -10.49 -3.60 -7.92
N HIS A 572 -9.95 -4.61 -8.61
CA HIS A 572 -8.83 -5.38 -8.06
C HIS A 572 -7.59 -4.48 -8.04
N ALA A 573 -7.30 -3.90 -6.88
CA ALA A 573 -6.20 -2.96 -6.73
C ALA A 573 -4.95 -3.64 -6.19
N LEU A 574 -3.82 -3.24 -6.75
CA LEU A 574 -2.49 -3.68 -6.35
C LEU A 574 -1.74 -2.54 -5.65
N PRO A 575 -0.76 -2.84 -4.78
CA PRO A 575 0.16 -1.84 -4.26
C PRO A 575 0.94 -1.19 -5.41
N ASP A 576 1.62 -0.08 -5.13
CA ASP A 576 2.52 0.52 -6.11
C ASP A 576 3.71 -0.42 -6.36
N LEU A 577 3.70 -1.09 -7.52
CA LEU A 577 4.73 -2.03 -7.92
C LEU A 577 5.86 -1.30 -8.67
N PRO A 578 7.11 -1.77 -8.57
CA PRO A 578 8.22 -1.23 -9.34
C PRO A 578 7.98 -1.40 -10.84
N CYS A 579 8.46 -0.45 -11.63
CA CYS A 579 8.39 -0.54 -13.08
C CYS A 579 9.34 -1.62 -13.58
N GLN A 580 8.86 -2.49 -14.45
CA GLN A 580 9.67 -3.52 -15.09
C GLN A 580 10.75 -2.94 -15.99
N ASN A 581 11.89 -3.60 -15.97
CA ASN A 581 13.02 -3.24 -16.84
C ASN A 581 12.72 -3.64 -18.29
N THR A 582 12.87 -2.71 -19.22
CA THR A 582 12.82 -3.00 -20.65
C THR A 582 14.18 -3.50 -21.12
N ALA A 583 14.44 -4.78 -20.98
CA ALA A 583 15.63 -5.39 -21.53
C ALA A 583 15.74 -5.11 -23.05
N PRO A 584 16.96 -4.91 -23.61
CA PRO A 584 17.12 -4.65 -25.04
C PRO A 584 16.67 -5.82 -25.92
N ALA A 585 16.73 -7.05 -25.41
CA ALA A 585 16.27 -8.27 -26.09
C ALA A 585 15.22 -9.00 -25.25
N VAL A 586 14.16 -9.51 -25.88
CA VAL A 586 13.14 -10.33 -25.23
C VAL A 586 13.68 -11.73 -25.02
N ARG A 587 13.64 -12.20 -23.79
CA ARG A 587 13.99 -13.57 -23.41
C ARG A 587 12.80 -14.35 -22.87
N ARG A 588 11.88 -13.68 -22.16
CA ARG A 588 10.77 -14.34 -21.45
C ARG A 588 9.42 -13.76 -21.83
N ILE A 589 8.61 -14.59 -22.47
CA ILE A 589 7.17 -14.35 -22.66
C ILE A 589 6.44 -15.14 -21.60
N VAL A 590 5.58 -14.53 -20.81
CA VAL A 590 4.99 -15.17 -19.63
C VAL A 590 3.49 -15.36 -19.73
N PHE A 591 3.02 -16.50 -19.20
CA PHE A 591 1.61 -16.78 -18.93
C PHE A 591 1.44 -17.28 -17.50
N LEU A 592 0.56 -16.65 -16.75
CA LEU A 592 0.19 -17.05 -15.40
C LEU A 592 -1.24 -17.59 -15.41
N GLY A 593 -1.52 -18.77 -14.83
CA GLY A 593 -2.88 -19.30 -14.83
C GLY A 593 -3.15 -20.42 -13.84
N GLY A 594 -4.33 -20.36 -13.19
CA GLY A 594 -4.91 -21.50 -12.47
C GLY A 594 -5.41 -22.57 -13.45
N ASP A 595 -5.72 -23.77 -12.93
CA ASP A 595 -6.22 -24.89 -13.72
C ASP A 595 -7.72 -24.73 -14.04
N SER A 596 -8.02 -23.83 -14.98
CA SER A 596 -9.38 -23.62 -15.48
C SER A 596 -9.50 -23.99 -16.96
N PRO A 597 -10.68 -24.39 -17.44
CA PRO A 597 -10.88 -24.67 -18.86
C PRO A 597 -10.45 -23.53 -19.78
N MET A 598 -10.75 -22.28 -19.42
CA MET A 598 -10.40 -21.09 -20.18
C MET A 598 -8.89 -20.94 -20.34
N ASN A 599 -8.14 -21.11 -19.25
CA ASN A 599 -6.68 -21.04 -19.25
C ASN A 599 -6.06 -22.19 -20.06
N ARG A 600 -6.58 -23.39 -19.89
CA ARG A 600 -6.09 -24.57 -20.63
C ARG A 600 -6.34 -24.44 -22.14
N ASP A 601 -7.53 -24.02 -22.54
CA ASP A 601 -7.89 -23.86 -23.94
C ASP A 601 -7.12 -22.70 -24.60
N GLY A 602 -7.02 -21.58 -23.90
CA GLY A 602 -6.26 -20.41 -24.37
C GLY A 602 -4.76 -20.71 -24.53
N LEU A 603 -4.14 -21.33 -23.51
CA LEU A 603 -2.73 -21.70 -23.57
C LEU A 603 -2.47 -22.77 -24.64
N ARG A 604 -3.36 -23.76 -24.81
CA ARG A 604 -3.26 -24.76 -25.87
C ARG A 604 -3.29 -24.10 -27.24
N TRP A 605 -4.28 -23.23 -27.49
CA TRP A 605 -4.34 -22.47 -28.72
C TRP A 605 -3.06 -21.66 -28.97
N PHE A 606 -2.52 -21.04 -27.94
CA PHE A 606 -1.28 -20.26 -28.06
C PHE A 606 -0.11 -21.14 -28.46
N ILE A 607 0.09 -22.25 -27.76
CA ILE A 607 1.17 -23.20 -28.01
C ILE A 607 1.06 -23.82 -29.42
N GLU A 608 -0.13 -24.17 -29.86
CA GLU A 608 -0.33 -24.88 -31.14
C GLU A 608 -0.41 -23.93 -32.32
N GLN A 609 -0.99 -22.72 -32.15
CA GLN A 609 -1.32 -21.86 -33.26
C GLN A 609 -0.46 -20.59 -33.35
N ALA A 610 -0.04 -20.00 -32.23
CA ALA A 610 0.69 -18.74 -32.21
C ALA A 610 2.19 -18.95 -31.97
N TRP A 611 2.58 -19.76 -31.01
CA TRP A 611 3.94 -19.99 -30.61
C TRP A 611 4.87 -20.46 -31.75
N PRO A 612 4.50 -21.41 -32.63
CA PRO A 612 5.35 -21.84 -33.73
C PRO A 612 5.79 -20.71 -34.67
N ALA A 613 5.01 -19.63 -34.73
CA ALA A 613 5.31 -18.48 -35.58
C ALA A 613 6.31 -17.49 -34.95
N VAL A 614 6.67 -17.63 -33.67
CA VAL A 614 7.55 -16.72 -32.92
C VAL A 614 8.68 -17.44 -32.17
N ALA A 615 8.65 -18.76 -32.07
CA ALA A 615 9.61 -19.57 -31.33
C ALA A 615 11.06 -19.45 -31.84
N ASP A 616 11.23 -19.09 -33.12
CA ASP A 616 12.54 -18.90 -33.78
C ASP A 616 13.15 -17.51 -33.51
N LEU A 617 12.45 -16.62 -32.79
CA LEU A 617 12.90 -15.27 -32.50
C LEU A 617 13.75 -15.14 -31.22
N GLY A 618 14.15 -16.28 -30.62
CA GLY A 618 15.07 -16.32 -29.48
C GLY A 618 14.46 -16.06 -28.10
N ALA A 619 13.12 -16.02 -28.00
CA ALA A 619 12.39 -15.94 -26.75
C ALA A 619 11.93 -17.33 -26.27
N GLU A 620 11.72 -17.46 -24.95
CA GLU A 620 11.13 -18.64 -24.32
C GLU A 620 9.73 -18.31 -23.79
N LEU A 621 8.84 -19.31 -23.83
CA LEU A 621 7.51 -19.24 -23.23
C LEU A 621 7.56 -19.82 -21.83
N HIS A 622 7.45 -18.97 -20.83
CA HIS A 622 7.42 -19.35 -19.42
C HIS A 622 5.97 -19.40 -18.92
N VAL A 623 5.56 -20.53 -18.38
CA VAL A 623 4.21 -20.74 -17.86
C VAL A 623 4.28 -21.06 -16.37
N ALA A 624 3.47 -20.39 -15.56
CA ALA A 624 3.38 -20.62 -14.13
C ALA A 624 1.93 -20.80 -13.67
N GLY A 625 1.77 -21.45 -12.51
CA GLY A 625 0.50 -21.77 -11.87
C GLY A 625 0.01 -23.17 -12.20
N GLN A 626 -1.15 -23.51 -11.62
CA GLN A 626 -1.74 -24.87 -11.70
C GLN A 626 -2.03 -25.32 -13.15
N VAL A 627 -2.19 -24.42 -14.09
CA VAL A 627 -2.35 -24.73 -15.52
C VAL A 627 -1.21 -25.60 -16.07
N CYS A 628 -0.02 -25.52 -15.48
CA CYS A 628 1.16 -26.31 -15.88
C CYS A 628 0.89 -27.83 -15.83
N THR A 629 0.04 -28.31 -14.94
CA THR A 629 -0.31 -29.72 -14.81
C THR A 629 -0.91 -30.30 -16.09
N ALA A 630 -1.75 -29.51 -16.78
CA ALA A 630 -2.37 -29.89 -18.05
C ALA A 630 -1.35 -30.03 -19.20
N PHE A 631 -0.17 -29.43 -19.07
CA PHE A 631 0.89 -29.40 -20.09
C PHE A 631 2.17 -30.14 -19.66
N ALA A 632 2.18 -30.84 -18.53
CA ALA A 632 3.36 -31.51 -17.99
C ALA A 632 4.04 -32.52 -18.97
N ARG A 633 3.29 -33.05 -19.94
CA ARG A 633 3.80 -33.97 -20.97
C ARG A 633 4.09 -33.30 -22.32
N ALA A 634 3.85 -31.96 -22.43
CA ALA A 634 4.08 -31.24 -23.66
C ALA A 634 5.60 -31.21 -23.97
N ARG A 635 5.93 -31.41 -25.24
CA ARG A 635 7.30 -31.34 -25.75
C ARG A 635 7.34 -30.23 -26.81
N VAL A 636 7.41 -29.00 -26.36
CA VAL A 636 7.39 -27.80 -27.21
C VAL A 636 8.71 -27.07 -27.05
N PRO A 637 9.44 -26.81 -28.14
CA PRO A 637 10.70 -26.04 -28.07
C PRO A 637 10.47 -24.67 -27.45
N GLY A 638 11.31 -24.29 -26.50
CA GLY A 638 11.23 -23.00 -25.81
C GLY A 638 10.09 -22.87 -24.78
N LEU A 639 9.37 -23.93 -24.46
CA LEU A 639 8.38 -23.95 -23.38
C LEU A 639 9.04 -24.34 -22.06
N VAL A 640 8.88 -23.48 -21.03
CA VAL A 640 9.36 -23.68 -19.67
C VAL A 640 8.18 -23.67 -18.72
N LEU A 641 7.92 -24.78 -18.03
CA LEU A 641 6.85 -24.93 -17.05
C LEU A 641 7.42 -24.79 -15.63
N HIS A 642 6.94 -23.81 -14.88
CA HIS A 642 7.38 -23.52 -13.51
C HIS A 642 6.53 -24.24 -12.44
N GLY A 643 5.33 -24.70 -12.80
CA GLY A 643 4.39 -25.21 -11.82
C GLY A 643 3.76 -24.11 -10.97
N GLU A 644 3.27 -24.51 -9.80
CA GLU A 644 2.71 -23.58 -8.81
C GLU A 644 3.83 -22.84 -8.09
N LEU A 645 3.69 -21.53 -7.92
CA LEU A 645 4.69 -20.66 -7.30
C LEU A 645 4.19 -20.20 -5.93
N GLU A 646 5.09 -20.07 -4.96
CA GLU A 646 4.79 -19.45 -3.66
C GLU A 646 4.51 -17.94 -3.80
N SER A 647 5.21 -17.28 -4.72
CA SER A 647 4.99 -15.86 -5.08
C SER A 647 5.17 -15.67 -6.58
N THR A 648 4.30 -14.87 -7.17
CA THR A 648 4.38 -14.50 -8.60
C THR A 648 5.35 -13.36 -8.87
N GLU A 649 5.86 -12.68 -7.84
CA GLU A 649 6.68 -11.46 -7.98
C GLU A 649 7.95 -11.69 -8.80
N ALA A 650 8.83 -12.58 -8.36
CA ALA A 650 10.08 -12.86 -9.07
C ALA A 650 9.85 -13.41 -10.49
N PHE A 651 8.77 -14.15 -10.70
CA PHE A 651 8.40 -14.65 -12.02
C PHE A 651 7.99 -13.53 -12.97
N LEU A 652 7.16 -12.60 -12.49
CA LEU A 652 6.70 -11.45 -13.27
C LEU A 652 7.80 -10.39 -13.43
N ASP A 653 8.65 -10.22 -12.42
CA ASP A 653 9.78 -9.27 -12.46
C ASP A 653 10.84 -9.66 -13.49
N ALA A 654 10.95 -10.94 -13.81
CA ALA A 654 11.85 -11.44 -14.85
C ALA A 654 11.22 -11.46 -16.26
N ALA A 655 9.96 -11.03 -16.42
CA ALA A 655 9.21 -11.10 -17.66
C ALA A 655 9.48 -9.91 -18.60
N ASP A 656 9.47 -10.16 -19.92
CA ASP A 656 9.60 -9.12 -20.94
C ASP A 656 8.27 -8.81 -21.64
N ILE A 657 7.41 -9.81 -21.81
CA ILE A 657 6.09 -9.71 -22.45
C ILE A 657 5.09 -10.60 -21.70
N GLY A 658 3.94 -10.06 -21.34
CA GLY A 658 2.81 -10.82 -20.84
C GLY A 658 1.87 -11.28 -21.94
N ILE A 659 1.29 -12.46 -21.84
CA ILE A 659 0.22 -12.91 -22.73
C ILE A 659 -1.02 -13.31 -21.96
N ASN A 660 -2.20 -13.04 -22.56
CA ASN A 660 -3.45 -13.61 -22.09
C ASN A 660 -4.32 -14.05 -23.28
N PRO A 661 -4.14 -15.31 -23.77
CA PRO A 661 -4.81 -15.83 -24.94
C PRO A 661 -6.16 -16.48 -24.62
N VAL A 662 -6.86 -16.04 -23.59
CA VAL A 662 -8.16 -16.58 -23.17
C VAL A 662 -9.26 -16.07 -24.09
N PHE A 663 -10.18 -16.93 -24.55
CA PHE A 663 -11.23 -16.58 -25.52
C PHE A 663 -12.62 -16.44 -24.92
N TYR A 664 -12.86 -17.03 -23.76
CA TYR A 664 -14.14 -16.97 -23.06
C TYR A 664 -13.92 -16.91 -21.55
N GLY A 665 -14.95 -16.47 -20.84
CA GLY A 665 -14.87 -16.29 -19.39
C GLY A 665 -15.86 -15.24 -18.92
N GLY A 666 -15.48 -14.47 -17.97
CA GLY A 666 -16.21 -13.34 -17.40
C GLY A 666 -15.27 -12.55 -16.51
N GLY A 667 -15.70 -11.39 -16.09
CA GLY A 667 -14.98 -10.54 -15.16
C GLY A 667 -13.60 -10.06 -15.59
N LEU A 668 -12.97 -9.36 -14.69
CA LEU A 668 -11.63 -8.81 -14.87
C LEU A 668 -10.57 -9.92 -14.80
N LYS A 669 -9.64 -9.91 -15.73
CA LYS A 669 -8.53 -10.89 -15.75
C LYS A 669 -7.40 -10.41 -14.85
N ILE A 670 -7.35 -10.89 -13.60
CA ILE A 670 -6.39 -10.47 -12.56
C ILE A 670 -4.94 -10.49 -13.08
N LYS A 671 -4.53 -11.57 -13.77
CA LYS A 671 -3.19 -11.65 -14.37
C LYS A 671 -2.87 -10.49 -15.33
N THR A 672 -3.86 -10.03 -16.10
CA THR A 672 -3.66 -8.88 -17.00
C THR A 672 -3.48 -7.60 -16.21
N VAL A 673 -4.24 -7.43 -15.13
CA VAL A 673 -4.06 -6.29 -14.20
C VAL A 673 -2.66 -6.30 -13.61
N GLU A 674 -2.16 -7.45 -13.17
CA GLU A 674 -0.79 -7.61 -12.65
C GLU A 674 0.27 -7.21 -13.68
N TYR A 675 0.11 -7.63 -14.94
CA TYR A 675 1.01 -7.22 -16.02
C TYR A 675 1.02 -5.69 -16.18
N LEU A 676 -0.16 -5.08 -16.26
CA LEU A 676 -0.29 -3.63 -16.46
C LEU A 676 0.27 -2.83 -15.29
N CYS A 677 -0.01 -3.24 -14.06
CA CYS A 677 0.48 -2.55 -12.86
C CYS A 677 2.01 -2.63 -12.70
N ARG A 678 2.67 -3.62 -13.33
CA ARG A 678 4.13 -3.76 -13.39
C ARG A 678 4.75 -3.06 -14.61
N GLY A 679 3.93 -2.49 -15.50
CA GLY A 679 4.42 -1.92 -16.76
C GLY A 679 4.89 -2.98 -17.75
N LEU A 680 4.41 -4.23 -17.65
CA LEU A 680 4.75 -5.31 -18.57
C LEU A 680 3.93 -5.18 -19.84
N PRO A 681 4.55 -4.99 -21.02
CA PRO A 681 3.83 -4.96 -22.29
C PRO A 681 3.09 -6.28 -22.51
N ALA A 682 1.82 -6.21 -22.90
CA ALA A 682 1.00 -7.42 -23.04
C ALA A 682 0.30 -7.55 -24.40
N VAL A 683 0.17 -8.80 -24.88
CA VAL A 683 -0.70 -9.17 -26.01
C VAL A 683 -1.85 -10.02 -25.49
N LEU A 684 -3.06 -9.55 -25.76
CA LEU A 684 -4.31 -10.08 -25.22
C LEU A 684 -5.24 -10.52 -26.36
N THR A 685 -6.16 -11.38 -26.08
CA THR A 685 -7.39 -11.54 -26.86
C THR A 685 -8.42 -10.50 -26.43
N GLU A 686 -9.54 -10.40 -27.11
CA GLU A 686 -10.66 -9.53 -26.69
C GLU A 686 -11.15 -9.89 -25.29
N GLU A 687 -11.29 -11.18 -25.00
CA GLU A 687 -11.66 -11.66 -23.66
C GLU A 687 -10.54 -11.43 -22.64
N GLY A 688 -9.27 -11.58 -23.05
CA GLY A 688 -8.12 -11.26 -22.20
C GLY A 688 -8.05 -9.79 -21.79
N ALA A 689 -8.63 -8.91 -22.60
CA ALA A 689 -8.75 -7.46 -22.38
C ALA A 689 -10.12 -7.03 -21.83
N PHE A 690 -11.03 -7.96 -21.53
CA PHE A 690 -12.36 -7.63 -21.03
C PHE A 690 -12.29 -6.82 -19.72
N GLY A 691 -13.05 -5.72 -19.68
CA GLY A 691 -13.04 -4.79 -18.54
C GLY A 691 -11.91 -3.75 -18.55
N LEU A 692 -11.02 -3.76 -19.58
CA LEU A 692 -9.91 -2.82 -19.72
C LEU A 692 -10.21 -1.78 -20.82
N HIS A 693 -11.04 -0.79 -20.54
CA HIS A 693 -11.40 0.21 -21.55
C HIS A 693 -10.35 1.32 -21.71
N GLY A 694 -10.07 1.73 -22.95
CA GLY A 694 -9.23 2.88 -23.27
C GLY A 694 -7.72 2.66 -23.19
N GLY A 695 -7.26 1.39 -22.99
CA GLY A 695 -5.83 1.06 -22.92
C GLY A 695 -5.24 0.43 -24.17
N GLU A 696 -6.09 0.00 -25.13
CA GLU A 696 -5.65 -0.65 -26.37
C GLU A 696 -4.75 0.27 -27.20
N GLY A 697 -3.63 -0.27 -27.67
CA GLY A 697 -2.62 0.45 -28.47
C GLY A 697 -1.68 1.34 -27.66
N SER A 698 -2.05 1.73 -26.44
CA SER A 698 -1.24 2.56 -25.54
C SER A 698 -0.68 1.81 -24.31
N ALA A 699 -1.43 0.86 -23.76
CA ALA A 699 -1.07 0.07 -22.58
C ALA A 699 -0.92 -1.43 -22.87
N TYR A 700 -1.67 -1.94 -23.84
CA TYR A 700 -1.66 -3.32 -24.28
C TYR A 700 -2.09 -3.43 -25.75
N LEU A 701 -1.87 -4.59 -26.37
CA LEU A 701 -2.27 -4.88 -27.73
C LEU A 701 -3.33 -5.99 -27.74
N VAL A 702 -4.36 -5.88 -28.62
CA VAL A 702 -5.41 -6.88 -28.76
C VAL A 702 -5.33 -7.58 -30.10
N GLY A 703 -5.10 -8.88 -30.08
CA GLY A 703 -5.09 -9.73 -31.26
C GLY A 703 -6.47 -10.35 -31.55
N ARG A 704 -7.26 -9.74 -32.41
CA ARG A 704 -8.61 -10.20 -32.81
C ARG A 704 -8.61 -11.38 -33.80
N SER A 705 -7.43 -11.78 -34.26
CA SER A 705 -7.21 -12.97 -35.08
C SER A 705 -5.83 -13.53 -34.77
N ARG A 706 -5.61 -14.82 -35.16
CA ARG A 706 -4.28 -15.44 -35.04
C ARG A 706 -3.20 -14.57 -35.70
N ALA A 707 -3.45 -14.09 -36.90
CA ALA A 707 -2.49 -13.27 -37.65
C ALA A 707 -2.17 -11.96 -36.92
N ALA A 708 -3.17 -11.26 -36.38
CA ALA A 708 -2.98 -10.04 -35.60
C ALA A 708 -2.22 -10.32 -34.29
N TYR A 709 -2.58 -11.39 -33.57
CA TYR A 709 -1.93 -11.77 -32.33
C TYR A 709 -0.43 -12.05 -32.52
N VAL A 710 -0.09 -12.86 -33.56
CA VAL A 710 1.28 -13.16 -33.94
C VAL A 710 2.04 -11.89 -34.41
N ALA A 711 1.39 -11.02 -35.18
CA ALA A 711 1.98 -9.76 -35.64
C ALA A 711 2.35 -8.86 -34.44
N HIS A 712 1.48 -8.74 -33.45
CA HIS A 712 1.71 -7.98 -32.23
C HIS A 712 2.89 -8.57 -31.42
N LEU A 713 2.94 -9.88 -31.24
CA LEU A 713 4.07 -10.53 -30.56
C LEU A 713 5.39 -10.28 -31.29
N ARG A 714 5.41 -10.47 -32.61
CA ARG A 714 6.61 -10.20 -33.42
C ARG A 714 7.06 -8.74 -33.32
N ALA A 715 6.13 -7.81 -33.34
CA ALA A 715 6.44 -6.39 -33.15
C ALA A 715 7.07 -6.13 -31.78
N LEU A 716 6.48 -6.67 -30.69
CA LEU A 716 7.04 -6.53 -29.35
C LEU A 716 8.41 -7.19 -29.19
N ILE A 717 8.66 -8.36 -29.81
CA ILE A 717 9.94 -9.04 -29.72
C ILE A 717 11.03 -8.22 -30.45
N ARG A 718 10.72 -7.60 -31.60
CA ARG A 718 11.70 -6.94 -32.48
C ARG A 718 11.93 -5.46 -32.19
N ASP A 719 10.91 -4.76 -31.63
CA ASP A 719 10.96 -3.31 -31.43
C ASP A 719 11.06 -2.94 -29.93
N PRO A 720 12.26 -2.64 -29.41
CA PRO A 720 12.47 -2.21 -28.03
C PRO A 720 11.77 -0.87 -27.70
N GLN A 721 11.60 0.02 -28.69
CA GLN A 721 10.94 1.30 -28.46
C GLN A 721 9.42 1.12 -28.30
N LEU A 722 8.82 0.22 -29.07
CA LEU A 722 7.42 -0.16 -28.89
C LEU A 722 7.19 -0.77 -27.51
N ARG A 723 8.08 -1.71 -27.08
CA ARG A 723 7.99 -2.30 -25.74
C ARG A 723 8.04 -1.25 -24.66
N ARG A 724 8.99 -0.30 -24.74
CA ARG A 724 9.11 0.77 -23.75
C ARG A 724 7.85 1.64 -23.68
N ARG A 725 7.35 2.12 -24.85
CA ARG A 725 6.14 2.93 -24.90
C ARG A 725 4.93 2.22 -24.30
N LEU A 726 4.74 0.94 -24.66
CA LEU A 726 3.62 0.15 -24.12
C LEU A 726 3.81 -0.17 -22.65
N GLY A 727 5.04 -0.43 -22.19
CA GLY A 727 5.33 -0.62 -20.78
C GLY A 727 5.05 0.63 -19.93
N GLU A 728 5.47 1.79 -20.39
CA GLU A 728 5.17 3.07 -19.76
C GLU A 728 3.64 3.34 -19.74
N GLY A 729 2.97 3.07 -20.86
CA GLY A 729 1.51 3.18 -20.96
C GLY A 729 0.77 2.18 -20.07
N ALA A 730 1.22 0.93 -20.01
CA ALA A 730 0.69 -0.12 -19.13
C ALA A 730 0.79 0.29 -17.67
N LEU A 731 1.96 0.77 -17.24
CA LEU A 731 2.19 1.22 -15.87
C LEU A 731 1.28 2.40 -15.49
N GLN A 732 1.18 3.39 -16.38
CA GLN A 732 0.30 4.54 -16.16
C GLN A 732 -1.17 4.11 -16.09
N PHE A 733 -1.62 3.27 -17.01
CA PHE A 733 -2.98 2.75 -17.05
C PHE A 733 -3.30 1.90 -15.81
N GLY A 734 -2.41 0.95 -15.47
CA GLY A 734 -2.56 0.06 -14.32
C GLY A 734 -2.65 0.85 -13.02
N ARG A 735 -1.71 1.75 -12.75
CA ARG A 735 -1.70 2.58 -11.53
C ARG A 735 -2.90 3.51 -11.42
N THR A 736 -3.38 4.04 -12.53
CA THR A 736 -4.53 4.94 -12.51
C THR A 736 -5.82 4.22 -12.16
N ARG A 737 -6.04 3.02 -12.71
CA ARG A 737 -7.29 2.28 -12.58
C ARG A 737 -7.28 1.22 -11.49
N PHE A 738 -6.14 0.60 -11.26
CA PHE A 738 -5.96 -0.53 -10.35
C PHE A 738 -4.95 -0.23 -9.24
N GLY A 739 -4.54 1.02 -9.10
CA GLY A 739 -3.66 1.45 -8.01
C GLY A 739 -4.44 1.72 -6.71
N PRO A 740 -3.70 1.93 -5.60
CA PRO A 740 -4.27 2.07 -4.27
C PRO A 740 -5.33 3.18 -4.13
N ALA A 741 -5.21 4.26 -4.90
CA ALA A 741 -6.11 5.41 -4.80
C ALA A 741 -7.57 5.08 -5.14
N ALA A 742 -7.78 4.24 -6.18
CA ALA A 742 -9.12 3.85 -6.61
C ALA A 742 -9.81 2.96 -5.56
N ALA A 743 -9.09 1.95 -5.04
CA ALA A 743 -9.63 1.08 -4.00
C ALA A 743 -9.92 1.81 -2.69
N ARG A 744 -9.02 2.70 -2.24
CA ARG A 744 -9.24 3.50 -1.04
C ARG A 744 -10.47 4.38 -1.13
N ALA A 745 -10.74 4.99 -2.29
CA ALA A 745 -11.94 5.80 -2.48
C ALA A 745 -13.22 4.96 -2.27
N ALA A 746 -13.28 3.77 -2.87
CA ALA A 746 -14.40 2.85 -2.73
C ALA A 746 -14.57 2.34 -1.28
N CYS A 747 -13.47 1.92 -0.64
CA CYS A 747 -13.49 1.43 0.74
C CYS A 747 -13.92 2.53 1.73
N ARG A 748 -13.51 3.78 1.54
CA ARG A 748 -13.98 4.92 2.34
C ARG A 748 -15.47 5.15 2.18
N THR A 749 -15.99 5.07 0.95
CA THR A 749 -17.43 5.19 0.71
C THR A 749 -18.19 4.11 1.47
N LEU A 750 -17.71 2.87 1.43
CA LEU A 750 -18.32 1.75 2.13
C LEU A 750 -18.28 1.93 3.66
N ALA A 751 -17.12 2.34 4.20
CA ALA A 751 -16.96 2.60 5.63
C ALA A 751 -17.85 3.76 6.12
N ALA A 752 -17.99 4.84 5.33
CA ALA A 752 -18.87 5.95 5.62
C ALA A 752 -20.34 5.52 5.66
N LEU A 753 -20.76 4.69 4.71
CA LEU A 753 -22.12 4.11 4.70
C LEU A 753 -22.34 3.22 5.94
N ALA A 754 -21.40 2.35 6.26
CA ALA A 754 -21.47 1.51 7.46
C ALA A 754 -21.52 2.34 8.76
N GLY A 755 -20.74 3.41 8.85
CA GLY A 755 -20.71 4.31 10.00
C GLY A 755 -22.01 5.13 10.17
N SER A 756 -22.70 5.46 9.07
CA SER A 756 -23.96 6.25 9.12
C SER A 756 -25.17 5.45 9.61
N VAL A 757 -25.10 4.13 9.60
CA VAL A 757 -26.20 3.22 9.98
C VAL A 757 -25.98 2.55 11.35
N ARG A 758 -25.06 3.05 12.19
CA ARG A 758 -24.81 2.46 13.52
C ARG A 758 -26.10 2.38 14.35
N PRO A 759 -26.47 1.23 14.89
CA PRO A 759 -27.38 1.16 16.02
C PRO A 759 -26.73 1.84 17.22
N ASP A 760 -27.52 2.49 18.07
CA ASP A 760 -27.08 3.14 19.30
C ASP A 760 -26.14 2.19 20.07
N ALA A 761 -24.91 2.66 20.32
CA ALA A 761 -23.84 1.85 20.86
C ALA A 761 -24.27 1.25 22.22
N ALA A 762 -24.36 -0.07 22.29
CA ALA A 762 -24.37 -0.76 23.56
C ALA A 762 -23.07 -0.46 24.32
N PRO A 763 -23.12 -0.14 25.63
CA PRO A 763 -21.92 0.15 26.42
C PRO A 763 -20.97 -1.07 26.39
N ARG A 764 -19.68 -0.82 26.18
CA ARG A 764 -18.64 -1.86 26.24
C ARG A 764 -18.69 -2.54 27.61
N PRO A 765 -18.58 -3.87 27.70
CA PRO A 765 -18.32 -4.52 28.97
C PRO A 765 -16.97 -4.06 29.52
N ALA A 766 -16.93 -3.79 30.82
CA ALA A 766 -15.82 -3.24 31.59
C ALA A 766 -14.54 -4.12 31.55
#